data_4aef8f329e342ba2c505f182fb3535a8
#
_entry.id   4aef8f329e342ba2c505f182fb3535a8
#
_cell.length_a   1.000
_cell.length_b   1.000
_cell.length_c   1.000
_cell.angle_alpha   90.00
_cell.angle_beta   90.00
_cell.angle_gamma   90.00
#
_symmetry.space_group_name_H-M   'P 1'
#
loop_
_entity.id
_entity.type
_entity.pdbx_description
1 polymer ?
#
loop_
_entity_poly.entity_id
_entity_poly.type
_entity_poly.pdbx_seq_one_letter_code
_entity_poly.pdbx_strand_id
1 'polypeptide(L)'
;MEFTIEEGRLYFLQTRNGKRTAQAAMKIACDLVDEGMITPQEAVMRIDAKSLDQLLHPMFDAEALKDGEVVGEALPASPGAAAGKIVFTADEAKEFGKGGKGERVILVRLETSPEDIEGMHAAQGILTVRGGMTSHAAVVARGMGTCCVSGCGAISIDEEAKKFTLGGYTFTEGDYISLDGSTGKIYKGDIKTVAATISGNFERLMGWADEYRKLGVRTNADTPKDTKKAVELGAEGIGLCRTEHMFFGEDRIPKFRRMILSDTVEQRVEALKPIGEFQKADFKAMYEALEGRPMTVRYLDPPLHEFVPTDPEDIKALADDMGLTIDEVKAKCDTLHEFNPMMGHRGCRLSVTYPEIAKMQTRAVMEAAIEVSREKGYTITPEIMIPLVGERKELKYVKDIVIEEAEAVKKEMNSDIKYKIGTMIEIPRAALLANEIAEEAEFFSFGTNDLTQMTFGFSRDDAGKFLDSYYKSMIYESDPFARLDQNGVGQLVKMAVEKGHKTRPELKCGICGEHGGDPSSIEFCHKAGLDYVSCSPFRVPIARLAAAQAALSNPDSSKSDSGAGAAADIDMEEIKEKAKKAANEAAKVGKEVAREASRIGREAAKVGKEVAKAGVAGIKAGVAEARKAYNENKETK
;
A
#
# COMPACT_ATOMS: atom_id res chain seq x y z
N MET A 1 3.96 -18.96 -31.38
CA MET A 1 4.81 -20.06 -31.85
C MET A 1 4.87 -19.98 -33.36
N GLU A 2 6.06 -19.95 -33.91
CA GLU A 2 6.31 -19.92 -35.34
C GLU A 2 6.94 -21.26 -35.72
N PHE A 3 6.46 -21.90 -36.77
CA PHE A 3 6.93 -23.22 -37.19
C PHE A 3 6.85 -23.38 -38.70
N THR A 4 7.61 -24.33 -39.23
CA THR A 4 7.50 -24.82 -40.62
C THR A 4 7.45 -26.34 -40.65
N ILE A 5 6.98 -26.87 -41.73
CA ILE A 5 6.97 -28.31 -41.98
C ILE A 5 7.77 -28.56 -43.25
N GLU A 6 8.79 -29.41 -43.18
CA GLU A 6 9.63 -29.80 -44.30
C GLU A 6 9.77 -31.32 -44.31
N GLU A 7 9.51 -31.96 -45.43
CA GLU A 7 9.52 -33.42 -45.61
C GLU A 7 8.70 -34.18 -44.55
N GLY A 8 7.55 -33.62 -44.13
CA GLY A 8 6.68 -34.20 -43.11
C GLY A 8 7.17 -34.05 -41.67
N ARG A 9 8.26 -33.30 -41.42
CA ARG A 9 8.79 -33.00 -40.10
C ARG A 9 8.43 -31.59 -39.69
N LEU A 10 8.02 -31.42 -38.41
CA LEU A 10 7.71 -30.16 -37.81
C LEU A 10 8.98 -29.52 -37.24
N TYR A 11 9.27 -28.29 -37.62
CA TYR A 11 10.38 -27.49 -37.11
C TYR A 11 9.85 -26.23 -36.43
N PHE A 12 10.15 -26.05 -35.14
CA PHE A 12 9.85 -24.82 -34.42
C PHE A 12 10.94 -23.77 -34.71
N LEU A 13 10.56 -22.68 -35.33
CA LEU A 13 11.46 -21.57 -35.68
C LEU A 13 11.59 -20.59 -34.54
N GLN A 14 10.46 -20.29 -33.84
CA GLN A 14 10.45 -19.37 -32.71
C GLN A 14 9.31 -19.71 -31.75
N THR A 15 9.61 -19.64 -30.44
CA THR A 15 8.61 -19.67 -29.39
C THR A 15 8.69 -18.38 -28.57
N ARG A 16 7.55 -17.82 -28.19
CA ARG A 16 7.43 -16.68 -27.29
C ARG A 16 6.42 -16.99 -26.20
N ASN A 17 6.64 -16.46 -25.01
CA ASN A 17 5.65 -16.55 -23.96
C ASN A 17 4.39 -15.78 -24.38
N GLY A 18 3.24 -16.43 -24.28
CA GLY A 18 1.94 -15.78 -24.55
C GLY A 18 1.67 -14.71 -23.50
N LYS A 19 1.33 -13.49 -23.95
CA LYS A 19 0.75 -12.49 -23.05
C LYS A 19 -0.64 -12.96 -22.62
N ARG A 20 -0.91 -12.94 -21.31
CA ARG A 20 -2.15 -13.45 -20.71
C ARG A 20 -2.72 -12.43 -19.74
N THR A 21 -4.03 -12.32 -19.69
CA THR A 21 -4.72 -11.63 -18.58
C THR A 21 -4.59 -12.49 -17.31
N ALA A 22 -4.75 -11.87 -16.15
CA ALA A 22 -4.74 -12.59 -14.87
C ALA A 22 -5.77 -13.73 -14.84
N GLN A 23 -6.98 -13.50 -15.36
CA GLN A 23 -8.04 -14.50 -15.46
C GLN A 23 -7.63 -15.70 -16.33
N ALA A 24 -7.04 -15.45 -17.50
CA ALA A 24 -6.56 -16.49 -18.37
C ALA A 24 -5.40 -17.29 -17.74
N ALA A 25 -4.47 -16.61 -17.06
CA ALA A 25 -3.37 -17.26 -16.37
C ALA A 25 -3.85 -18.22 -15.28
N MET A 26 -4.82 -17.80 -14.45
CA MET A 26 -5.42 -18.66 -13.43
C MET A 26 -6.16 -19.85 -14.04
N LYS A 27 -6.99 -19.62 -15.08
CA LYS A 27 -7.70 -20.72 -15.73
C LYS A 27 -6.73 -21.75 -16.28
N ILE A 28 -5.70 -21.31 -17.00
CA ILE A 28 -4.67 -22.20 -17.56
C ILE A 28 -3.95 -22.97 -16.44
N ALA A 29 -3.60 -22.33 -15.34
CA ALA A 29 -2.95 -23.00 -14.21
C ALA A 29 -3.85 -24.08 -13.59
N CYS A 30 -5.15 -23.79 -13.41
CA CYS A 30 -6.12 -24.78 -12.91
C CYS A 30 -6.33 -25.93 -13.91
N ASP A 31 -6.49 -25.64 -15.20
CA ASP A 31 -6.66 -26.67 -16.25
C ASP A 31 -5.43 -27.60 -16.28
N LEU A 32 -4.20 -27.05 -16.21
CA LEU A 32 -2.98 -27.84 -16.18
C LEU A 32 -2.86 -28.77 -14.96
N VAL A 33 -3.39 -28.33 -13.81
CA VAL A 33 -3.48 -29.20 -12.62
C VAL A 33 -4.50 -30.31 -12.85
N ASP A 34 -5.66 -30.00 -13.44
CA ASP A 34 -6.71 -30.99 -13.75
C ASP A 34 -6.24 -32.01 -14.77
N GLU A 35 -5.40 -31.61 -15.73
CA GLU A 35 -4.76 -32.50 -16.72
C GLU A 35 -3.57 -33.30 -16.13
N GLY A 36 -3.19 -33.05 -14.87
CA GLY A 36 -2.07 -33.70 -14.21
C GLY A 36 -0.69 -33.29 -14.76
N MET A 37 -0.61 -32.18 -15.50
CA MET A 37 0.63 -31.65 -16.08
C MET A 37 1.50 -30.90 -15.10
N ILE A 38 0.89 -30.27 -14.09
CA ILE A 38 1.58 -29.56 -13.01
C ILE A 38 0.91 -29.86 -11.66
N THR A 39 1.66 -29.63 -10.59
CA THR A 39 1.14 -29.74 -9.22
C THR A 39 0.45 -28.42 -8.79
N PRO A 40 -0.41 -28.45 -7.75
CA PRO A 40 -0.95 -27.22 -7.14
C PRO A 40 0.12 -26.22 -6.69
N GLN A 41 1.26 -26.71 -6.17
CA GLN A 41 2.42 -25.88 -5.80
C GLN A 41 2.97 -25.12 -7.01
N GLU A 42 3.16 -25.83 -8.12
CA GLU A 42 3.62 -25.21 -9.37
C GLU A 42 2.60 -24.22 -9.92
N ALA A 43 1.30 -24.50 -9.79
CA ALA A 43 0.24 -23.57 -10.17
C ALA A 43 0.31 -22.27 -9.37
N VAL A 44 0.45 -22.33 -8.03
CA VAL A 44 0.64 -21.19 -7.14
C VAL A 44 1.89 -20.38 -7.55
N MET A 45 2.99 -21.04 -7.86
CA MET A 45 4.25 -20.39 -8.25
C MET A 45 4.22 -19.74 -9.63
N ARG A 46 3.32 -20.13 -10.52
CA ARG A 46 3.23 -19.61 -11.91
C ARG A 46 2.41 -18.33 -12.05
N ILE A 47 1.62 -17.97 -11.05
CA ILE A 47 0.77 -16.76 -11.08
C ILE A 47 1.54 -15.59 -10.51
N ASP A 48 1.61 -14.50 -11.24
CA ASP A 48 2.11 -13.24 -10.71
C ASP A 48 1.10 -12.66 -9.69
N ALA A 49 1.51 -12.57 -8.41
CA ALA A 49 0.63 -12.12 -7.35
C ALA A 49 0.07 -10.70 -7.59
N LYS A 50 0.87 -9.80 -8.17
CA LYS A 50 0.41 -8.44 -8.51
C LYS A 50 -0.69 -8.43 -9.56
N SER A 51 -0.72 -9.42 -10.45
CA SER A 51 -1.75 -9.50 -11.48
C SER A 51 -3.16 -9.75 -10.94
N LEU A 52 -3.29 -10.27 -9.70
CA LEU A 52 -4.59 -10.47 -9.06
C LEU A 52 -5.35 -9.16 -8.81
N ASP A 53 -4.64 -8.04 -8.72
CA ASP A 53 -5.25 -6.71 -8.59
C ASP A 53 -6.30 -6.45 -9.69
N GLN A 54 -6.01 -6.89 -10.92
CA GLN A 54 -6.91 -6.75 -12.07
C GLN A 54 -8.24 -7.52 -11.91
N LEU A 55 -8.29 -8.51 -11.03
CA LEU A 55 -9.47 -9.34 -10.81
C LEU A 55 -10.39 -8.82 -9.70
N LEU A 56 -9.87 -7.92 -8.89
CA LEU A 56 -10.54 -7.39 -7.69
C LEU A 56 -11.24 -6.05 -7.95
N HIS A 57 -10.94 -5.42 -9.08
CA HIS A 57 -11.45 -4.10 -9.47
C HIS A 57 -12.25 -4.17 -10.78
N PRO A 58 -13.21 -3.26 -11.01
CA PRO A 58 -13.88 -3.13 -12.30
C PRO A 58 -12.87 -2.91 -13.43
N MET A 59 -13.14 -3.41 -14.61
CA MET A 59 -12.36 -3.21 -15.83
C MET A 59 -13.21 -2.60 -16.93
N PHE A 60 -12.59 -1.99 -17.93
CA PHE A 60 -13.31 -1.62 -19.13
C PHE A 60 -13.71 -2.84 -19.96
N ASP A 61 -14.89 -2.78 -20.56
CA ASP A 61 -15.29 -3.73 -21.60
C ASP A 61 -14.31 -3.63 -22.77
N ALA A 62 -13.74 -4.77 -23.16
CA ALA A 62 -12.67 -4.81 -24.15
C ALA A 62 -13.08 -4.30 -25.55
N GLU A 63 -14.36 -4.47 -25.92
CA GLU A 63 -14.87 -3.93 -27.18
C GLU A 63 -15.12 -2.42 -27.09
N ALA A 64 -15.71 -1.96 -25.98
CA ALA A 64 -15.94 -0.52 -25.75
C ALA A 64 -14.63 0.28 -25.65
N LEU A 65 -13.56 -0.34 -25.14
CA LEU A 65 -12.25 0.31 -25.00
C LEU A 65 -11.55 0.55 -26.35
N LYS A 66 -11.87 -0.23 -27.40
CA LYS A 66 -11.24 -0.07 -28.73
C LYS A 66 -11.52 1.30 -29.35
N ASP A 67 -12.71 1.85 -29.07
CA ASP A 67 -13.14 3.16 -29.57
C ASP A 67 -12.82 4.29 -28.58
N GLY A 68 -12.16 3.99 -27.46
CA GLY A 68 -11.81 4.93 -26.41
C GLY A 68 -10.75 5.94 -26.83
N GLU A 69 -11.09 7.22 -26.79
CA GLU A 69 -10.17 8.34 -27.08
C GLU A 69 -9.38 8.72 -25.83
N VAL A 70 -8.05 8.47 -25.82
CA VAL A 70 -7.17 8.88 -24.73
C VAL A 70 -6.90 10.39 -24.82
N VAL A 71 -7.29 11.14 -23.79
CA VAL A 71 -7.09 12.59 -23.70
C VAL A 71 -5.94 12.97 -22.76
N GLY A 72 -5.46 12.02 -21.92
CA GLY A 72 -4.33 12.25 -21.01
C GLY A 72 -3.83 10.97 -20.37
N GLU A 73 -2.69 11.08 -19.69
CA GLU A 73 -2.07 10.01 -18.90
C GLU A 73 -1.38 10.62 -17.69
N ALA A 74 -1.52 9.97 -16.53
CA ALA A 74 -0.89 10.37 -15.28
C ALA A 74 -0.58 9.15 -14.41
N LEU A 75 -0.32 9.32 -13.11
CA LEU A 75 0.07 8.22 -12.24
C LEU A 75 -1.11 7.26 -11.97
N PRO A 76 -0.93 5.95 -12.21
CA PRO A 76 -1.90 4.91 -11.85
C PRO A 76 -1.91 4.70 -10.33
N ALA A 77 -2.63 5.56 -9.61
CA ALA A 77 -2.56 5.66 -8.16
C ALA A 77 -3.36 4.59 -7.42
N SER A 78 -4.53 4.19 -7.95
CA SER A 78 -5.32 3.07 -7.45
C SER A 78 -5.98 2.35 -8.61
N PRO A 79 -5.88 0.99 -8.68
CA PRO A 79 -6.31 0.23 -9.84
C PRO A 79 -7.82 0.25 -10.05
N GLY A 80 -8.25 -0.19 -11.24
CA GLY A 80 -9.63 -0.31 -11.66
C GLY A 80 -9.99 0.66 -12.79
N ALA A 81 -11.17 0.44 -13.37
CA ALA A 81 -11.77 1.29 -14.37
C ALA A 81 -12.98 2.02 -13.80
N ALA A 82 -13.08 3.31 -14.01
CA ALA A 82 -14.21 4.12 -13.60
C ALA A 82 -14.68 5.00 -14.75
N ALA A 83 -15.99 5.16 -14.88
CA ALA A 83 -16.60 6.06 -15.83
C ALA A 83 -17.78 6.79 -15.17
N GLY A 84 -17.89 8.09 -15.34
CA GLY A 84 -18.95 8.86 -14.69
C GLY A 84 -18.93 10.33 -15.07
N LYS A 85 -19.91 11.05 -14.54
CA LYS A 85 -20.04 12.50 -14.67
C LYS A 85 -19.00 13.20 -13.82
N ILE A 86 -18.42 14.24 -14.32
CA ILE A 86 -17.46 15.08 -13.61
C ILE A 86 -18.16 15.88 -12.53
N VAL A 87 -17.60 15.85 -11.32
CA VAL A 87 -17.94 16.73 -10.19
C VAL A 87 -16.66 17.32 -9.61
N PHE A 88 -16.72 18.53 -9.05
CA PHE A 88 -15.54 19.27 -8.60
C PHE A 88 -15.42 19.39 -7.09
N THR A 89 -16.46 19.06 -6.33
CA THR A 89 -16.45 19.11 -4.87
C THR A 89 -16.85 17.78 -4.24
N ALA A 90 -16.40 17.55 -3.01
CA ALA A 90 -16.78 16.38 -2.23
C ALA A 90 -18.28 16.33 -1.96
N ASP A 91 -18.91 17.49 -1.74
CA ASP A 91 -20.35 17.58 -1.48
C ASP A 91 -21.18 17.24 -2.70
N GLU A 92 -20.77 17.67 -3.90
CA GLU A 92 -21.41 17.24 -5.16
C GLU A 92 -21.26 15.73 -5.36
N ALA A 93 -20.07 15.18 -5.06
CA ALA A 93 -19.86 13.74 -5.14
C ALA A 93 -20.79 12.99 -4.16
N LYS A 94 -21.01 13.49 -2.95
CA LYS A 94 -21.97 12.93 -1.98
C LYS A 94 -23.41 13.05 -2.49
N GLU A 95 -23.80 14.22 -3.01
CA GLU A 95 -25.15 14.46 -3.48
C GLU A 95 -25.53 13.59 -4.68
N PHE A 96 -24.66 13.56 -5.70
CA PHE A 96 -24.94 12.86 -6.95
C PHE A 96 -24.52 11.40 -6.91
N GLY A 97 -23.45 11.06 -6.18
CA GLY A 97 -22.81 9.77 -6.16
C GLY A 97 -23.52 8.70 -5.35
N LYS A 98 -22.72 7.72 -4.94
CA LYS A 98 -23.17 6.55 -4.18
C LYS A 98 -23.61 6.94 -2.78
N GLY A 99 -24.86 6.68 -2.46
CA GLY A 99 -25.48 7.09 -1.18
C GLY A 99 -26.35 8.33 -1.30
N GLY A 100 -26.16 9.14 -2.35
CA GLY A 100 -27.02 10.24 -2.75
C GLY A 100 -28.00 9.83 -3.86
N LYS A 101 -27.91 10.48 -5.02
CA LYS A 101 -28.77 10.18 -6.19
C LYS A 101 -28.41 8.87 -6.91
N GLY A 102 -27.28 8.24 -6.55
CA GLY A 102 -26.83 6.97 -7.13
C GLY A 102 -26.26 7.07 -8.54
N GLU A 103 -25.91 8.27 -8.98
CA GLU A 103 -25.27 8.48 -10.28
C GLU A 103 -23.80 8.05 -10.23
N ARG A 104 -23.23 7.70 -11.39
CA ARG A 104 -21.81 7.46 -11.53
C ARG A 104 -21.09 8.80 -11.66
N VAL A 105 -20.25 9.15 -10.69
CA VAL A 105 -19.50 10.41 -10.68
C VAL A 105 -18.01 10.18 -10.58
N ILE A 106 -17.22 11.06 -11.20
CA ILE A 106 -15.77 11.15 -11.09
C ILE A 106 -15.44 12.46 -10.40
N LEU A 107 -14.82 12.37 -9.23
CA LEU A 107 -14.35 13.52 -8.47
C LEU A 107 -13.05 14.06 -9.06
N VAL A 108 -13.06 15.29 -9.55
CA VAL A 108 -11.89 15.97 -10.14
C VAL A 108 -11.46 17.12 -9.24
N ARG A 109 -10.25 17.07 -8.70
CA ARG A 109 -9.73 18.06 -7.77
C ARG A 109 -8.33 18.52 -8.16
N LEU A 110 -7.96 19.72 -7.74
CA LEU A 110 -6.55 20.14 -7.79
C LEU A 110 -5.69 19.20 -6.94
N GLU A 111 -6.11 18.94 -5.71
CA GLU A 111 -5.60 17.94 -4.77
C GLU A 111 -6.71 17.61 -3.76
N THR A 112 -6.64 16.45 -3.09
CA THR A 112 -7.62 16.09 -2.07
C THR A 112 -7.07 16.28 -0.67
N SER A 113 -7.98 16.60 0.26
CA SER A 113 -7.73 16.74 1.70
C SER A 113 -8.53 15.68 2.50
N PRO A 114 -8.27 15.51 3.80
CA PRO A 114 -9.08 14.65 4.66
C PRO A 114 -10.58 14.97 4.64
N GLU A 115 -10.96 16.20 4.40
CA GLU A 115 -12.36 16.66 4.29
C GLU A 115 -13.07 16.08 3.06
N ASP A 116 -12.31 15.72 2.02
CA ASP A 116 -12.86 15.13 0.79
C ASP A 116 -13.20 13.64 0.92
N ILE A 117 -12.87 12.97 2.02
CA ILE A 117 -12.98 11.49 2.19
C ILE A 117 -14.39 10.97 1.87
N GLU A 118 -15.44 11.64 2.34
CA GLU A 118 -16.81 11.20 2.09
C GLU A 118 -17.20 11.33 0.61
N GLY A 119 -16.78 12.41 -0.05
CA GLY A 119 -16.95 12.59 -1.49
C GLY A 119 -16.17 11.56 -2.30
N MET A 120 -14.94 11.23 -1.87
CA MET A 120 -14.13 10.17 -2.47
C MET A 120 -14.80 8.80 -2.36
N HIS A 121 -15.47 8.50 -1.25
CA HIS A 121 -16.27 7.29 -1.07
C HIS A 121 -17.51 7.21 -1.97
N ALA A 122 -18.13 8.33 -2.22
CA ALA A 122 -19.33 8.43 -3.07
C ALA A 122 -19.00 8.34 -4.57
N ALA A 123 -17.78 8.75 -4.97
CA ALA A 123 -17.33 8.73 -6.35
C ALA A 123 -16.98 7.31 -6.83
N GLN A 124 -17.12 7.09 -8.15
CA GLN A 124 -16.64 5.87 -8.82
C GLN A 124 -15.13 5.93 -9.10
N GLY A 125 -14.59 7.12 -9.28
CA GLY A 125 -13.19 7.34 -9.54
C GLY A 125 -12.76 8.75 -9.15
N ILE A 126 -11.46 8.92 -8.97
CA ILE A 126 -10.83 10.15 -8.50
C ILE A 126 -9.73 10.55 -9.49
N LEU A 127 -9.75 11.82 -9.89
CA LEU A 127 -8.71 12.41 -10.75
C LEU A 127 -8.15 13.65 -10.07
N THR A 128 -6.84 13.69 -9.83
CA THR A 128 -6.20 14.88 -9.27
C THR A 128 -5.14 15.46 -10.19
N VAL A 129 -5.03 16.79 -10.17
CA VAL A 129 -4.02 17.52 -10.94
C VAL A 129 -2.64 17.40 -10.28
N ARG A 130 -2.61 17.47 -8.95
CA ARG A 130 -1.42 17.32 -8.12
C ARG A 130 -1.47 16.03 -7.31
N GLY A 131 -0.31 15.57 -6.90
CA GLY A 131 -0.15 14.40 -6.03
C GLY A 131 0.64 13.28 -6.68
N GLY A 132 1.38 12.56 -5.87
CA GLY A 132 2.14 11.36 -6.22
C GLY A 132 1.48 10.09 -5.70
N MET A 133 2.19 8.97 -5.78
CA MET A 133 1.73 7.66 -5.27
C MET A 133 1.49 7.65 -3.76
N THR A 134 2.04 8.61 -3.03
CA THR A 134 1.92 8.78 -1.58
C THR A 134 0.98 9.91 -1.17
N SER A 135 0.36 10.61 -2.13
CA SER A 135 -0.60 11.67 -1.85
C SER A 135 -1.84 11.15 -1.12
N HIS A 136 -2.55 12.04 -0.43
CA HIS A 136 -3.81 11.72 0.23
C HIS A 136 -4.79 11.00 -0.72
N ALA A 137 -5.01 11.54 -1.93
CA ALA A 137 -5.85 10.90 -2.94
C ALA A 137 -5.45 9.45 -3.22
N ALA A 138 -4.16 9.20 -3.45
CA ALA A 138 -3.64 7.89 -3.81
C ALA A 138 -3.77 6.86 -2.68
N VAL A 139 -3.47 7.27 -1.45
CA VAL A 139 -3.50 6.38 -0.27
C VAL A 139 -4.93 6.03 0.10
N VAL A 140 -5.79 7.03 0.19
CA VAL A 140 -7.21 6.84 0.54
C VAL A 140 -7.94 6.03 -0.53
N ALA A 141 -7.76 6.36 -1.82
CA ALA A 141 -8.39 5.63 -2.91
C ALA A 141 -7.99 4.14 -2.93
N ARG A 142 -6.71 3.81 -2.67
CA ARG A 142 -6.27 2.41 -2.54
C ARG A 142 -6.89 1.69 -1.34
N GLY A 143 -7.02 2.38 -0.22
CA GLY A 143 -7.71 1.84 0.95
C GLY A 143 -9.17 1.51 0.66
N MET A 144 -9.85 2.38 -0.08
CA MET A 144 -11.26 2.23 -0.47
C MET A 144 -11.47 1.27 -1.65
N GLY A 145 -10.42 0.90 -2.40
CA GLY A 145 -10.53 0.17 -3.67
C GLY A 145 -11.19 0.99 -4.79
N THR A 146 -11.14 2.32 -4.70
CA THR A 146 -11.69 3.25 -5.70
C THR A 146 -10.63 3.57 -6.75
N CYS A 147 -11.01 3.54 -8.02
CA CYS A 147 -10.13 3.91 -9.14
C CYS A 147 -9.56 5.31 -8.95
N CYS A 148 -8.24 5.48 -9.08
CA CYS A 148 -7.63 6.80 -8.94
C CYS A 148 -6.49 7.01 -9.95
N VAL A 149 -6.56 8.13 -10.64
CA VAL A 149 -5.47 8.67 -11.47
C VAL A 149 -5.02 9.98 -10.84
N SER A 150 -3.75 10.05 -10.40
CA SER A 150 -3.25 11.17 -9.61
C SER A 150 -2.11 11.90 -10.32
N GLY A 151 -1.96 13.20 -10.04
CA GLY A 151 -0.83 13.99 -10.53
C GLY A 151 -0.87 14.29 -12.03
N CYS A 152 -2.07 14.48 -12.59
CA CYS A 152 -2.22 14.86 -13.99
C CYS A 152 -1.88 16.35 -14.22
N GLY A 153 -0.60 16.69 -14.20
CA GLY A 153 -0.13 18.07 -14.39
C GLY A 153 -0.43 18.68 -15.76
N ALA A 154 -0.94 17.89 -16.72
CA ALA A 154 -1.42 18.37 -18.01
C ALA A 154 -2.82 19.01 -17.92
N ILE A 155 -3.54 18.81 -16.81
CA ILE A 155 -4.83 19.44 -16.55
C ILE A 155 -4.64 20.89 -16.12
N SER A 156 -5.36 21.81 -16.77
CA SER A 156 -5.58 23.18 -16.27
C SER A 156 -6.99 23.25 -15.72
N ILE A 157 -7.11 23.27 -14.38
CA ILE A 157 -8.39 23.26 -13.66
C ILE A 157 -8.77 24.66 -13.15
N ASP A 158 -10.06 24.95 -13.18
CA ASP A 158 -10.71 26.10 -12.57
C ASP A 158 -11.91 25.54 -11.78
N GLU A 159 -11.68 25.30 -10.47
CA GLU A 159 -12.69 24.66 -9.60
C GLU A 159 -13.89 25.58 -9.35
N GLU A 160 -13.67 26.91 -9.30
CA GLU A 160 -14.77 27.89 -9.13
C GLU A 160 -15.68 27.93 -10.37
N ALA A 161 -15.09 27.93 -11.56
CA ALA A 161 -15.84 27.88 -12.81
C ALA A 161 -16.28 26.46 -13.20
N LYS A 162 -15.98 25.45 -12.36
CA LYS A 162 -16.32 24.04 -12.55
C LYS A 162 -15.96 23.50 -13.93
N LYS A 163 -14.72 23.73 -14.35
CA LYS A 163 -14.21 23.29 -15.66
C LYS A 163 -12.71 22.98 -15.60
N PHE A 164 -12.26 22.14 -16.52
CA PHE A 164 -10.85 21.94 -16.78
C PHE A 164 -10.57 21.69 -18.26
N THR A 165 -9.30 21.83 -18.66
CA THR A 165 -8.85 21.49 -20.01
C THR A 165 -7.82 20.37 -19.96
N LEU A 166 -7.93 19.40 -20.87
CA LEU A 166 -7.03 18.27 -21.01
C LEU A 166 -7.05 17.77 -22.46
N GLY A 167 -5.88 17.52 -23.05
CA GLY A 167 -5.76 16.95 -24.40
C GLY A 167 -6.42 17.79 -25.51
N GLY A 168 -6.52 19.11 -25.31
CA GLY A 168 -7.17 20.02 -26.25
C GLY A 168 -8.70 20.12 -26.10
N TYR A 169 -9.29 19.39 -25.15
CA TYR A 169 -10.72 19.44 -24.82
C TYR A 169 -10.95 20.27 -23.56
N THR A 170 -12.11 20.91 -23.51
CA THR A 170 -12.64 21.53 -22.28
C THR A 170 -13.75 20.65 -21.75
N PHE A 171 -13.64 20.30 -20.47
CA PHE A 171 -14.63 19.54 -19.73
C PHE A 171 -15.28 20.42 -18.67
N THR A 172 -16.59 20.25 -18.50
CA THR A 172 -17.42 20.97 -17.52
C THR A 172 -18.12 19.99 -16.58
N GLU A 173 -18.67 20.49 -15.49
CA GLU A 173 -19.50 19.69 -14.59
C GLU A 173 -20.60 18.94 -15.36
N GLY A 174 -20.77 17.65 -15.08
CA GLY A 174 -21.74 16.78 -15.73
C GLY A 174 -21.28 16.12 -17.04
N ASP A 175 -20.16 16.57 -17.64
CA ASP A 175 -19.54 15.85 -18.76
C ASP A 175 -19.05 14.48 -18.31
N TYR A 176 -19.01 13.50 -19.23
CA TYR A 176 -18.51 12.17 -18.93
C TYR A 176 -17.02 12.05 -19.20
N ILE A 177 -16.32 11.41 -18.25
CA ILE A 177 -14.92 11.03 -18.36
C ILE A 177 -14.72 9.59 -17.84
N SER A 178 -13.73 8.89 -18.37
CA SER A 178 -13.39 7.54 -17.94
C SER A 178 -11.92 7.45 -17.54
N LEU A 179 -11.65 6.76 -16.44
CA LEU A 179 -10.32 6.62 -15.82
C LEU A 179 -9.88 5.15 -15.81
N ASP A 180 -8.67 4.88 -16.25
CA ASP A 180 -7.99 3.59 -16.03
C ASP A 180 -6.93 3.76 -14.94
N GLY A 181 -7.29 3.44 -13.73
CA GLY A 181 -6.40 3.51 -12.57
C GLY A 181 -5.27 2.47 -12.58
N SER A 182 -5.31 1.49 -13.48
CA SER A 182 -4.25 0.49 -13.65
C SER A 182 -3.16 0.95 -14.60
N THR A 183 -3.50 1.78 -15.60
CA THR A 183 -2.55 2.29 -16.60
C THR A 183 -2.29 3.79 -16.48
N GLY A 184 -3.12 4.52 -15.73
CA GLY A 184 -3.06 5.98 -15.61
C GLY A 184 -3.70 6.72 -16.78
N LYS A 185 -4.34 6.05 -17.71
CA LYS A 185 -4.96 6.67 -18.88
C LYS A 185 -6.30 7.29 -18.54
N ILE A 186 -6.55 8.43 -19.17
CA ILE A 186 -7.77 9.21 -19.05
C ILE A 186 -8.44 9.25 -20.43
N TYR A 187 -9.71 8.85 -20.50
CA TYR A 187 -10.45 8.76 -21.75
C TYR A 187 -11.61 9.75 -21.75
N LYS A 188 -11.92 10.29 -22.92
CA LYS A 188 -13.11 11.12 -23.14
C LYS A 188 -14.37 10.25 -23.17
N GLY A 189 -15.43 10.70 -22.51
CA GLY A 189 -16.75 10.07 -22.56
C GLY A 189 -16.94 8.92 -21.57
N ASP A 190 -18.07 8.22 -21.71
CA ASP A 190 -18.52 7.13 -20.86
C ASP A 190 -18.17 5.77 -21.48
N ILE A 191 -17.03 5.21 -21.11
CA ILE A 191 -16.65 3.86 -21.54
C ILE A 191 -17.28 2.84 -20.61
N LYS A 192 -17.97 1.86 -21.17
CA LYS A 192 -18.61 0.78 -20.40
C LYS A 192 -17.61 0.02 -19.55
N THR A 193 -17.93 -0.13 -18.26
CA THR A 193 -17.17 -0.94 -17.31
C THR A 193 -17.84 -2.29 -17.06
N VAL A 194 -17.04 -3.29 -16.74
CA VAL A 194 -17.44 -4.64 -16.32
C VAL A 194 -17.02 -4.83 -14.86
N ALA A 195 -17.95 -5.29 -14.03
CA ALA A 195 -17.65 -5.55 -12.62
C ALA A 195 -16.56 -6.63 -12.47
N ALA A 196 -15.80 -6.53 -11.40
CA ALA A 196 -14.85 -7.57 -11.02
C ALA A 196 -15.56 -8.92 -10.85
N THR A 197 -15.07 -9.94 -11.52
CA THR A 197 -15.65 -11.29 -11.45
C THR A 197 -14.65 -12.24 -10.79
N ILE A 198 -14.92 -12.59 -9.54
CA ILE A 198 -14.22 -13.67 -8.85
C ILE A 198 -14.79 -14.99 -9.39
N SER A 199 -13.96 -15.77 -10.07
CA SER A 199 -14.33 -17.07 -10.62
C SER A 199 -14.00 -18.20 -9.65
N GLY A 200 -14.59 -19.40 -9.84
CA GLY A 200 -14.22 -20.60 -9.06
C GLY A 200 -12.74 -20.99 -9.17
N ASN A 201 -12.05 -20.60 -10.24
CA ASN A 201 -10.60 -20.78 -10.37
C ASN A 201 -9.81 -19.89 -9.42
N PHE A 202 -10.32 -18.69 -9.10
CA PHE A 202 -9.74 -17.84 -8.08
C PHE A 202 -9.85 -18.48 -6.69
N GLU A 203 -11.01 -19.01 -6.35
CA GLU A 203 -11.23 -19.70 -5.07
C GLU A 203 -10.31 -20.93 -4.93
N ARG A 204 -10.15 -21.71 -6.01
CA ARG A 204 -9.23 -22.85 -6.03
C ARG A 204 -7.78 -22.42 -5.81
N LEU A 205 -7.33 -21.40 -6.53
CA LEU A 205 -5.96 -20.85 -6.36
C LEU A 205 -5.72 -20.35 -4.94
N MET A 206 -6.71 -19.62 -4.38
CA MET A 206 -6.62 -19.14 -2.99
C MET A 206 -6.64 -20.27 -1.97
N GLY A 207 -7.41 -21.34 -2.20
CA GLY A 207 -7.39 -22.54 -1.37
C GLY A 207 -6.00 -23.19 -1.34
N TRP A 208 -5.37 -23.37 -2.51
CA TRP A 208 -3.99 -23.86 -2.57
C TRP A 208 -3.00 -22.91 -1.89
N ALA A 209 -3.14 -21.59 -2.10
CA ALA A 209 -2.29 -20.62 -1.44
C ALA A 209 -2.39 -20.72 0.09
N ASP A 210 -3.59 -20.86 0.64
CA ASP A 210 -3.80 -21.00 2.09
C ASP A 210 -3.22 -22.31 2.66
N GLU A 211 -3.18 -23.38 1.86
CA GLU A 211 -2.56 -24.65 2.26
C GLU A 211 -1.04 -24.54 2.44
N TYR A 212 -0.38 -23.73 1.60
CA TYR A 212 1.09 -23.67 1.57
C TYR A 212 1.69 -22.49 2.34
N ARG A 213 0.94 -21.40 2.55
CA ARG A 213 1.47 -20.25 3.28
C ARG A 213 1.68 -20.56 4.76
N LYS A 214 2.72 -19.96 5.33
CA LYS A 214 3.03 -19.98 6.76
C LYS A 214 2.66 -18.67 7.44
N LEU A 215 2.88 -17.54 6.76
CA LEU A 215 2.48 -16.22 7.24
C LEU A 215 0.95 -16.11 7.30
N GLY A 216 0.44 -15.64 8.44
CA GLY A 216 -0.93 -15.15 8.55
C GLY A 216 -1.12 -13.90 7.68
N VAL A 217 -2.34 -13.70 7.17
CA VAL A 217 -2.70 -12.52 6.40
C VAL A 217 -3.86 -11.81 7.07
N ARG A 218 -3.58 -10.63 7.64
CA ARG A 218 -4.54 -9.74 8.26
C ARG A 218 -4.81 -8.52 7.36
N THR A 219 -5.77 -7.72 7.75
CA THR A 219 -6.10 -6.48 7.04
C THR A 219 -5.90 -5.24 7.90
N ASN A 220 -5.68 -4.10 7.24
CA ASN A 220 -5.81 -2.77 7.84
C ASN A 220 -7.23 -2.30 7.54
N ALA A 221 -8.07 -2.17 8.56
CA ALA A 221 -9.45 -1.76 8.43
C ALA A 221 -9.89 -0.97 9.66
N ASP A 222 -10.60 0.12 9.41
CA ASP A 222 -11.00 1.10 10.41
C ASP A 222 -12.53 1.25 10.48
N THR A 223 -13.26 0.54 9.59
CA THR A 223 -14.72 0.55 9.51
C THR A 223 -15.30 -0.87 9.46
N PRO A 224 -16.54 -1.08 9.93
CA PRO A 224 -17.22 -2.39 9.83
C PRO A 224 -17.37 -2.87 8.37
N LYS A 225 -17.58 -1.95 7.42
CA LYS A 225 -17.70 -2.25 5.99
C LYS A 225 -16.42 -2.82 5.41
N ASP A 226 -15.27 -2.18 5.68
CA ASP A 226 -13.98 -2.62 5.20
C ASP A 226 -13.55 -3.94 5.85
N THR A 227 -13.87 -4.09 7.16
CA THR A 227 -13.68 -5.33 7.90
C THR A 227 -14.43 -6.50 7.25
N LYS A 228 -15.71 -6.33 6.95
CA LYS A 228 -16.52 -7.35 6.27
C LYS A 228 -15.96 -7.69 4.91
N LYS A 229 -15.58 -6.67 4.12
CA LYS A 229 -14.98 -6.87 2.79
C LYS A 229 -13.67 -7.65 2.86
N ALA A 230 -12.81 -7.33 3.83
CA ALA A 230 -11.55 -8.03 4.01
C ALA A 230 -11.75 -9.50 4.44
N VAL A 231 -12.71 -9.79 5.32
CA VAL A 231 -13.07 -11.15 5.72
C VAL A 231 -13.60 -11.95 4.52
N GLU A 232 -14.43 -11.36 3.67
CA GLU A 232 -14.90 -11.96 2.41
C GLU A 232 -13.72 -12.30 1.47
N LEU A 233 -12.65 -11.49 1.46
CA LEU A 233 -11.43 -11.71 0.69
C LEU A 233 -10.43 -12.66 1.37
N GLY A 234 -10.77 -13.17 2.56
CA GLY A 234 -9.99 -14.17 3.29
C GLY A 234 -9.01 -13.63 4.31
N ALA A 235 -9.21 -12.42 4.83
CA ALA A 235 -8.42 -11.90 5.94
C ALA A 235 -8.68 -12.69 7.23
N GLU A 236 -7.61 -13.00 7.97
CA GLU A 236 -7.65 -13.78 9.21
C GLU A 236 -7.83 -12.90 10.46
N GLY A 237 -8.00 -11.60 10.27
CA GLY A 237 -8.19 -10.63 11.33
C GLY A 237 -7.78 -9.23 10.89
N ILE A 238 -7.79 -8.29 11.83
CA ILE A 238 -7.28 -6.95 11.63
C ILE A 238 -5.91 -6.85 12.29
N GLY A 239 -4.89 -6.47 11.51
CA GLY A 239 -3.54 -6.20 12.00
C GLY A 239 -3.29 -4.73 12.35
N LEU A 240 -4.14 -3.84 11.85
CA LEU A 240 -4.15 -2.42 12.21
C LEU A 240 -5.57 -1.86 12.08
N CYS A 241 -6.11 -1.42 13.21
CA CYS A 241 -7.26 -0.53 13.29
C CYS A 241 -6.76 0.84 13.78
N ARG A 242 -6.91 1.86 12.94
CA ARG A 242 -6.53 3.25 13.26
C ARG A 242 -7.73 3.95 13.87
N THR A 243 -7.64 4.25 15.17
CA THR A 243 -8.77 4.82 15.91
C THR A 243 -9.07 6.27 15.56
N GLU A 244 -8.09 7.00 15.02
CA GLU A 244 -8.27 8.37 14.56
C GLU A 244 -9.30 8.50 13.41
N HIS A 245 -9.38 7.52 12.51
CA HIS A 245 -10.33 7.55 11.41
C HIS A 245 -11.78 7.46 11.86
N MET A 246 -12.02 7.00 13.10
CA MET A 246 -13.35 6.96 13.68
C MET A 246 -13.89 8.33 14.11
N PHE A 247 -13.06 9.39 14.10
CA PHE A 247 -13.42 10.72 14.61
C PHE A 247 -13.83 11.72 13.52
N PHE A 248 -13.60 11.42 12.24
CA PHE A 248 -13.86 12.37 11.15
C PHE A 248 -15.32 12.50 10.70
N GLY A 249 -16.26 11.73 11.26
CA GLY A 249 -17.68 11.90 10.95
C GLY A 249 -18.21 13.28 11.36
N GLU A 250 -19.14 13.85 10.59
CA GLU A 250 -19.71 15.20 10.80
C GLU A 250 -20.30 15.38 12.22
N ASP A 251 -20.87 14.30 12.78
CA ASP A 251 -21.44 14.28 14.13
C ASP A 251 -20.39 14.03 15.22
N ARG A 252 -19.16 13.64 14.88
CA ARG A 252 -18.10 13.21 15.79
C ARG A 252 -17.00 14.24 15.94
N ILE A 253 -16.54 14.84 14.82
CA ILE A 253 -15.41 15.76 14.82
C ILE A 253 -15.62 16.99 15.73
N PRO A 254 -16.82 17.61 15.84
CA PRO A 254 -17.01 18.72 16.76
C PRO A 254 -16.76 18.32 18.23
N LYS A 255 -17.18 17.10 18.63
CA LYS A 255 -16.99 16.59 20.00
C LYS A 255 -15.52 16.32 20.28
N PHE A 256 -14.79 15.82 19.28
CA PHE A 256 -13.36 15.58 19.39
C PHE A 256 -12.58 16.90 19.50
N ARG A 257 -12.93 17.90 18.68
CA ARG A 257 -12.39 19.26 18.76
C ARG A 257 -12.61 19.90 20.14
N ARG A 258 -13.79 19.70 20.72
CA ARG A 258 -14.08 20.15 22.10
C ARG A 258 -13.14 19.51 23.13
N MET A 259 -12.89 18.21 23.02
CA MET A 259 -11.93 17.51 23.87
C MET A 259 -10.52 18.08 23.74
N ILE A 260 -10.05 18.33 22.51
CA ILE A 260 -8.72 18.87 22.21
C ILE A 260 -8.51 20.24 22.87
N LEU A 261 -9.52 21.12 22.82
CA LEU A 261 -9.44 22.50 23.32
C LEU A 261 -9.81 22.64 24.81
N SER A 262 -10.08 21.53 25.51
CA SER A 262 -10.38 21.53 26.96
C SER A 262 -9.15 21.84 27.78
N ASP A 263 -9.29 22.73 28.76
CA ASP A 263 -8.17 23.19 29.58
C ASP A 263 -7.87 22.26 30.77
N THR A 264 -8.92 21.61 31.33
CA THR A 264 -8.76 20.77 32.52
C THR A 264 -9.05 19.30 32.23
N VAL A 265 -8.54 18.43 33.11
CA VAL A 265 -8.80 16.97 33.03
C VAL A 265 -10.30 16.66 33.09
N GLU A 266 -11.03 17.37 33.98
CA GLU A 266 -12.48 17.18 34.17
C GLU A 266 -13.25 17.52 32.87
N GLN A 267 -12.88 18.63 32.22
CA GLN A 267 -13.49 19.03 30.95
C GLN A 267 -13.17 18.01 29.85
N ARG A 268 -11.93 17.50 29.77
CA ARG A 268 -11.56 16.46 28.80
C ARG A 268 -12.31 15.15 29.05
N VAL A 269 -12.38 14.71 30.31
CA VAL A 269 -13.12 13.50 30.66
C VAL A 269 -14.59 13.62 30.26
N GLU A 270 -15.22 14.78 30.47
CA GLU A 270 -16.62 14.98 30.07
C GLU A 270 -16.77 14.98 28.54
N ALA A 271 -15.85 15.63 27.81
CA ALA A 271 -15.85 15.65 26.35
C ALA A 271 -15.56 14.28 25.72
N LEU A 272 -14.80 13.42 26.41
CA LEU A 272 -14.49 12.05 25.96
C LEU A 272 -15.65 11.09 26.08
N LYS A 273 -16.65 11.34 26.92
CA LYS A 273 -17.79 10.41 27.11
C LYS A 273 -18.51 10.07 25.79
N PRO A 274 -19.02 11.05 25.01
CA PRO A 274 -19.68 10.74 23.74
C PRO A 274 -18.74 10.09 22.71
N ILE A 275 -17.45 10.43 22.75
CA ILE A 275 -16.43 9.85 21.87
C ILE A 275 -16.23 8.36 22.20
N GLY A 276 -16.19 8.00 23.48
CA GLY A 276 -16.10 6.63 23.95
C GLY A 276 -17.30 5.78 23.50
N GLU A 277 -18.51 6.32 23.53
CA GLU A 277 -19.70 5.63 23.05
C GLU A 277 -19.65 5.38 21.53
N PHE A 278 -19.17 6.33 20.73
CA PHE A 278 -18.99 6.14 19.30
C PHE A 278 -17.96 5.05 19.01
N GLN A 279 -16.78 5.10 19.65
CA GLN A 279 -15.75 4.09 19.46
C GLN A 279 -16.22 2.70 19.91
N LYS A 280 -16.93 2.61 21.04
CA LYS A 280 -17.51 1.35 21.49
C LYS A 280 -18.47 0.76 20.45
N ALA A 281 -19.35 1.58 19.87
CA ALA A 281 -20.29 1.14 18.84
C ALA A 281 -19.55 0.64 17.57
N ASP A 282 -18.52 1.36 17.14
CA ASP A 282 -17.70 0.97 15.99
C ASP A 282 -16.96 -0.34 16.26
N PHE A 283 -16.27 -0.48 17.41
CA PHE A 283 -15.58 -1.70 17.79
C PHE A 283 -16.53 -2.89 17.90
N LYS A 284 -17.74 -2.69 18.43
CA LYS A 284 -18.76 -3.72 18.51
C LYS A 284 -19.10 -4.24 17.10
N ALA A 285 -19.41 -3.35 16.18
CA ALA A 285 -19.74 -3.70 14.79
C ALA A 285 -18.55 -4.38 14.06
N MET A 286 -17.32 -3.96 14.35
CA MET A 286 -16.10 -4.59 13.79
C MET A 286 -15.86 -5.99 14.38
N TYR A 287 -16.02 -6.20 15.69
CA TYR A 287 -15.92 -7.52 16.31
C TYR A 287 -17.01 -8.48 15.81
N GLU A 288 -18.22 -7.99 15.57
CA GLU A 288 -19.28 -8.78 14.93
C GLU A 288 -18.88 -9.24 13.53
N ALA A 289 -18.34 -8.30 12.71
CA ALA A 289 -17.89 -8.61 11.36
C ALA A 289 -16.67 -9.55 11.31
N LEU A 290 -15.86 -9.57 12.37
CA LEU A 290 -14.69 -10.44 12.50
C LEU A 290 -15.02 -11.87 12.93
N GLU A 291 -16.20 -12.11 13.52
CA GLU A 291 -16.64 -13.46 13.93
C GLU A 291 -15.60 -14.20 14.79
N GLY A 292 -15.02 -13.51 15.78
CA GLY A 292 -14.00 -14.05 16.69
C GLY A 292 -12.56 -14.00 16.19
N ARG A 293 -12.31 -13.51 14.97
CA ARG A 293 -10.96 -13.26 14.48
C ARG A 293 -10.31 -12.11 15.26
N PRO A 294 -8.95 -12.08 15.40
CA PRO A 294 -8.25 -11.07 16.17
C PRO A 294 -8.36 -9.68 15.55
N MET A 295 -8.37 -8.66 16.40
CA MET A 295 -8.28 -7.25 16.03
C MET A 295 -7.21 -6.56 16.85
N THR A 296 -6.20 -5.98 16.17
CA THR A 296 -5.19 -5.11 16.78
C THR A 296 -5.65 -3.66 16.67
N VAL A 297 -5.97 -3.06 17.80
CA VAL A 297 -6.45 -1.68 17.91
C VAL A 297 -5.29 -0.77 18.27
N ARG A 298 -4.91 0.13 17.36
CA ARG A 298 -3.92 1.17 17.63
C ARG A 298 -4.59 2.35 18.35
N TYR A 299 -4.03 2.75 19.48
CA TYR A 299 -4.48 3.95 20.16
C TYR A 299 -4.15 5.20 19.36
N LEU A 300 -4.82 6.30 19.69
CA LEU A 300 -4.71 7.58 18.98
C LEU A 300 -3.25 7.93 18.70
N ASP A 301 -2.93 8.14 17.44
CA ASP A 301 -1.56 8.36 16.99
C ASP A 301 -1.30 9.78 16.45
N PRO A 302 -2.13 10.39 15.56
CA PRO A 302 -1.82 11.69 15.00
C PRO A 302 -1.79 12.81 16.05
N PRO A 303 -0.99 13.86 15.81
CA PRO A 303 -0.99 15.04 16.67
C PRO A 303 -2.33 15.76 16.62
N LEU A 304 -2.70 16.38 17.75
CA LEU A 304 -4.05 16.94 17.93
C LEU A 304 -4.36 18.10 16.97
N HIS A 305 -3.36 18.81 16.45
CA HIS A 305 -3.59 19.93 15.53
C HIS A 305 -4.17 19.48 14.16
N GLU A 306 -4.04 18.20 13.79
CA GLU A 306 -4.65 17.69 12.56
C GLU A 306 -6.19 17.65 12.59
N PHE A 307 -6.77 17.73 13.78
CA PHE A 307 -8.22 17.69 13.98
C PHE A 307 -8.84 19.06 14.21
N VAL A 308 -8.04 20.10 14.48
CA VAL A 308 -8.59 21.44 14.77
C VAL A 308 -9.13 22.09 13.49
N PRO A 309 -10.18 22.93 13.62
CA PRO A 309 -10.79 23.55 12.45
C PRO A 309 -9.88 24.60 11.83
N THR A 310 -9.85 24.66 10.52
CA THR A 310 -9.21 25.70 9.72
C THR A 310 -10.24 26.65 9.09
N ASP A 311 -11.45 26.15 8.87
CA ASP A 311 -12.54 26.92 8.29
C ASP A 311 -13.13 27.92 9.31
N PRO A 312 -13.42 29.18 8.91
CA PRO A 312 -13.98 30.20 9.79
C PRO A 312 -15.35 29.86 10.38
N GLU A 313 -16.20 29.12 9.66
CA GLU A 313 -17.55 28.74 10.11
C GLU A 313 -17.44 27.65 11.19
N ASP A 314 -16.57 26.68 11.01
CA ASP A 314 -16.26 25.64 11.99
C ASP A 314 -15.65 26.21 13.26
N ILE A 315 -14.72 27.18 13.13
CA ILE A 315 -14.13 27.89 14.28
C ILE A 315 -15.21 28.62 15.06
N LYS A 316 -16.13 29.28 14.37
CA LYS A 316 -17.25 29.99 15.01
C LYS A 316 -18.20 29.00 15.71
N ALA A 317 -18.57 27.91 15.04
CA ALA A 317 -19.44 26.90 15.63
C ALA A 317 -18.83 26.29 16.90
N LEU A 318 -17.52 26.01 16.89
CA LEU A 318 -16.79 25.51 18.04
C LEU A 318 -16.69 26.54 19.17
N ALA A 319 -16.49 27.82 18.85
CA ALA A 319 -16.49 28.92 19.80
C ALA A 319 -17.85 29.06 20.51
N ASP A 320 -18.94 29.03 19.73
CA ASP A 320 -20.31 29.08 20.27
C ASP A 320 -20.61 27.86 21.17
N ASP A 321 -20.21 26.63 20.77
CA ASP A 321 -20.39 25.40 21.57
C ASP A 321 -19.63 25.42 22.89
N MET A 322 -18.41 25.97 22.87
CA MET A 322 -17.55 26.05 24.08
C MET A 322 -17.78 27.29 24.94
N GLY A 323 -18.57 28.26 24.48
CA GLY A 323 -18.76 29.55 25.15
C GLY A 323 -17.50 30.42 25.16
N LEU A 324 -16.66 30.29 24.12
CA LEU A 324 -15.43 31.03 23.89
C LEU A 324 -15.61 32.06 22.78
N THR A 325 -14.71 33.00 22.69
CA THR A 325 -14.59 33.91 21.55
C THR A 325 -13.84 33.21 20.40
N ILE A 326 -14.08 33.66 19.16
CA ILE A 326 -13.36 33.17 17.97
C ILE A 326 -11.83 33.33 18.15
N ASP A 327 -11.40 34.44 18.71
CA ASP A 327 -9.98 34.73 18.95
C ASP A 327 -9.36 33.79 19.98
N GLU A 328 -10.11 33.42 21.04
CA GLU A 328 -9.65 32.42 22.01
C GLU A 328 -9.52 31.02 21.38
N VAL A 329 -10.47 30.61 20.54
CA VAL A 329 -10.38 29.34 19.83
C VAL A 329 -9.18 29.34 18.89
N LYS A 330 -8.98 30.38 18.08
CA LYS A 330 -7.81 30.54 17.22
C LYS A 330 -6.50 30.46 17.99
N ALA A 331 -6.39 31.22 19.09
CA ALA A 331 -5.19 31.20 19.91
C ALA A 331 -4.89 29.79 20.46
N LYS A 332 -5.91 29.03 20.86
CA LYS A 332 -5.74 27.64 21.31
C LYS A 332 -5.28 26.74 20.16
N CYS A 333 -5.88 26.85 18.97
CA CYS A 333 -5.46 26.09 17.78
C CYS A 333 -4.00 26.39 17.40
N ASP A 334 -3.61 27.67 17.43
CA ASP A 334 -2.24 28.11 17.13
C ASP A 334 -1.21 27.50 18.10
N THR A 335 -1.57 27.31 19.39
CA THR A 335 -0.67 26.66 20.36
C THR A 335 -0.43 25.19 20.10
N LEU A 336 -1.32 24.53 19.36
CA LEU A 336 -1.21 23.12 19.01
C LEU A 336 -0.40 22.89 17.73
N HIS A 337 -0.18 23.95 16.94
CA HIS A 337 0.55 23.84 15.68
C HIS A 337 1.99 23.38 15.88
N GLU A 338 2.39 22.34 15.19
CA GLU A 338 3.73 21.76 15.25
C GLU A 338 4.50 21.99 13.94
N PHE A 339 5.78 22.38 14.04
CA PHE A 339 6.65 22.55 12.87
C PHE A 339 6.98 21.22 12.18
N ASN A 340 7.03 20.14 12.94
CA ASN A 340 7.26 18.79 12.45
C ASN A 340 6.31 17.80 13.14
N PRO A 341 5.09 17.62 12.60
CA PRO A 341 4.08 16.75 13.18
C PRO A 341 4.54 15.31 13.40
N MET A 342 5.36 14.78 12.50
CA MET A 342 5.87 13.42 12.59
C MET A 342 6.69 13.13 13.84
N MET A 343 7.45 14.12 14.32
CA MET A 343 8.30 14.03 15.50
C MET A 343 7.69 14.73 16.71
N GLY A 344 6.44 15.15 16.63
CA GLY A 344 5.77 15.99 17.59
C GLY A 344 5.06 15.25 18.73
N HIS A 345 4.05 15.91 19.28
CA HIS A 345 3.23 15.45 20.39
C HIS A 345 2.11 14.52 19.89
N ARG A 346 2.45 13.27 19.62
CA ARG A 346 1.57 12.24 19.07
C ARG A 346 1.79 10.87 19.74
N GLY A 347 0.94 9.92 19.44
CA GLY A 347 1.08 8.52 19.83
C GLY A 347 1.14 8.33 21.35
N CYS A 348 2.09 7.52 21.84
CA CYS A 348 2.25 7.28 23.26
C CYS A 348 2.52 8.56 24.07
N ARG A 349 3.10 9.61 23.45
CA ARG A 349 3.34 10.91 24.12
C ARG A 349 2.03 11.59 24.50
N LEU A 350 0.97 11.48 23.64
CA LEU A 350 -0.38 11.92 24.01
C LEU A 350 -0.93 11.13 25.19
N SER A 351 -0.77 9.80 25.17
CA SER A 351 -1.23 8.95 26.28
C SER A 351 -0.50 9.21 27.60
N VAL A 352 0.74 9.69 27.54
CA VAL A 352 1.49 10.12 28.73
C VAL A 352 0.98 11.45 29.25
N THR A 353 0.72 12.41 28.35
CA THR A 353 0.27 13.77 28.73
C THR A 353 -1.22 13.81 29.08
N TYR A 354 -2.03 13.04 28.37
CA TYR A 354 -3.49 12.97 28.52
C TYR A 354 -3.94 11.51 28.73
N PRO A 355 -3.66 10.91 29.90
CA PRO A 355 -3.94 9.50 30.16
C PRO A 355 -5.43 9.13 30.09
N GLU A 356 -6.31 10.11 30.26
CA GLU A 356 -7.76 9.95 30.11
C GLU A 356 -8.17 9.50 28.71
N ILE A 357 -7.40 9.82 27.65
CA ILE A 357 -7.65 9.35 26.29
C ILE A 357 -7.42 7.82 26.24
N ALA A 358 -6.29 7.36 26.76
CA ALA A 358 -5.98 5.93 26.80
C ALA A 358 -7.00 5.15 27.64
N LYS A 359 -7.45 5.69 28.79
CA LYS A 359 -8.52 5.10 29.62
C LYS A 359 -9.82 4.96 28.84
N MET A 360 -10.27 6.02 28.14
CA MET A 360 -11.49 6.00 27.34
C MET A 360 -11.40 4.94 26.22
N GLN A 361 -10.29 4.91 25.47
CA GLN A 361 -10.12 3.93 24.40
C GLN A 361 -10.06 2.49 24.93
N THR A 362 -9.40 2.26 26.07
CA THR A 362 -9.38 0.94 26.73
C THR A 362 -10.79 0.49 27.10
N ARG A 363 -11.58 1.37 27.72
CA ARG A 363 -12.96 1.09 28.10
C ARG A 363 -13.80 0.72 26.90
N ALA A 364 -13.75 1.51 25.82
CA ALA A 364 -14.52 1.28 24.60
C ALA A 364 -14.19 -0.08 23.94
N VAL A 365 -12.90 -0.42 23.84
CA VAL A 365 -12.44 -1.70 23.27
C VAL A 365 -12.90 -2.89 24.13
N MET A 366 -12.71 -2.80 25.46
CA MET A 366 -13.01 -3.89 26.37
C MET A 366 -14.52 -4.14 26.51
N GLU A 367 -15.32 -3.08 26.64
CA GLU A 367 -16.77 -3.20 26.71
C GLU A 367 -17.34 -3.80 25.44
N ALA A 368 -16.93 -3.31 24.25
CA ALA A 368 -17.36 -3.85 22.97
C ALA A 368 -17.03 -5.34 22.83
N ALA A 369 -15.81 -5.73 23.18
CA ALA A 369 -15.37 -7.12 23.10
C ALA A 369 -16.16 -8.04 24.04
N ILE A 370 -16.43 -7.60 25.27
CA ILE A 370 -17.22 -8.36 26.25
C ILE A 370 -18.66 -8.50 25.78
N GLU A 371 -19.28 -7.43 25.29
CA GLU A 371 -20.65 -7.46 24.79
C GLU A 371 -20.81 -8.44 23.63
N VAL A 372 -19.96 -8.33 22.60
CA VAL A 372 -20.01 -9.20 21.43
C VAL A 372 -19.72 -10.66 21.80
N SER A 373 -18.74 -10.90 22.71
CA SER A 373 -18.47 -12.26 23.20
C SER A 373 -19.71 -12.89 23.84
N ARG A 374 -20.49 -12.12 24.60
CA ARG A 374 -21.72 -12.60 25.23
C ARG A 374 -22.87 -12.77 24.25
N GLU A 375 -23.06 -11.80 23.37
CA GLU A 375 -24.20 -11.79 22.45
C GLU A 375 -24.05 -12.84 21.34
N LYS A 376 -22.84 -13.06 20.83
CA LYS A 376 -22.57 -13.94 19.68
C LYS A 376 -21.89 -15.26 20.08
N GLY A 377 -21.38 -15.37 21.30
CA GLY A 377 -20.63 -16.56 21.75
C GLY A 377 -19.23 -16.67 21.17
N TYR A 378 -18.68 -15.61 20.62
CA TYR A 378 -17.31 -15.59 20.08
C TYR A 378 -16.27 -15.51 21.20
N THR A 379 -15.14 -16.20 21.01
CA THR A 379 -13.96 -16.01 21.87
C THR A 379 -13.14 -14.86 21.30
N ILE A 380 -13.23 -13.69 21.93
CA ILE A 380 -12.51 -12.48 21.51
C ILE A 380 -11.35 -12.23 22.49
N THR A 381 -10.19 -11.90 21.94
CA THR A 381 -9.02 -11.46 22.70
C THR A 381 -8.56 -10.13 22.09
N PRO A 382 -8.96 -8.97 22.65
CA PRO A 382 -8.49 -7.67 22.17
C PRO A 382 -6.97 -7.58 22.15
N GLU A 383 -6.40 -7.07 21.07
CA GLU A 383 -4.98 -6.75 20.94
C GLU A 383 -4.83 -5.22 20.96
N ILE A 384 -4.35 -4.65 22.06
CA ILE A 384 -4.19 -3.21 22.27
C ILE A 384 -2.76 -2.83 21.89
N MET A 385 -2.60 -1.91 20.95
CA MET A 385 -1.32 -1.49 20.41
C MET A 385 -1.01 -0.03 20.75
N ILE A 386 0.08 0.19 21.46
CA ILE A 386 0.56 1.53 21.81
C ILE A 386 1.52 1.99 20.71
N PRO A 387 1.20 3.09 19.99
CA PRO A 387 2.03 3.60 18.90
C PRO A 387 3.21 4.45 19.40
N LEU A 388 4.20 4.65 18.54
CA LEU A 388 5.29 5.63 18.68
C LEU A 388 6.18 5.44 19.94
N VAL A 389 6.27 4.22 20.44
CA VAL A 389 7.12 3.91 21.60
C VAL A 389 8.60 3.94 21.19
N GLY A 390 9.39 4.75 21.87
CA GLY A 390 10.85 4.82 21.71
C GLY A 390 11.63 4.33 22.92
N GLU A 391 10.97 4.22 24.08
CA GLU A 391 11.56 3.86 25.37
C GLU A 391 10.67 2.86 26.10
N ARG A 392 11.27 1.83 26.74
CA ARG A 392 10.52 0.84 27.54
C ARG A 392 9.61 1.47 28.58
N LYS A 393 10.09 2.55 29.25
CA LYS A 393 9.32 3.23 30.30
C LYS A 393 8.07 3.92 29.78
N GLU A 394 8.08 4.41 28.53
CA GLU A 394 6.87 4.94 27.88
C GLU A 394 5.81 3.84 27.76
N LEU A 395 6.21 2.68 27.21
CA LEU A 395 5.30 1.54 27.08
C LEU A 395 4.78 1.09 28.44
N LYS A 396 5.67 0.94 29.43
CA LYS A 396 5.25 0.52 30.77
C LYS A 396 4.25 1.47 31.39
N TYR A 397 4.49 2.79 31.30
CA TYR A 397 3.59 3.80 31.87
C TYR A 397 2.19 3.73 31.26
N VAL A 398 2.08 3.68 29.92
CA VAL A 398 0.79 3.59 29.24
C VAL A 398 0.13 2.23 29.48
N LYS A 399 0.91 1.14 29.47
CA LYS A 399 0.44 -0.21 29.78
C LYS A 399 -0.20 -0.30 31.17
N ASP A 400 0.42 0.30 32.18
CA ASP A 400 -0.12 0.29 33.55
C ASP A 400 -1.50 0.99 33.59
N ILE A 401 -1.70 2.08 32.85
CA ILE A 401 -3.00 2.77 32.70
C ILE A 401 -4.03 1.86 32.01
N VAL A 402 -3.62 1.18 30.92
CA VAL A 402 -4.47 0.27 30.17
C VAL A 402 -4.91 -0.91 31.05
N ILE A 403 -3.99 -1.49 31.83
CA ILE A 403 -4.30 -2.60 32.75
C ILE A 403 -5.28 -2.14 33.82
N GLU A 404 -5.05 -1.00 34.46
CA GLU A 404 -5.95 -0.44 35.49
C GLU A 404 -7.38 -0.33 34.95
N GLU A 405 -7.57 0.27 33.79
CA GLU A 405 -8.88 0.49 33.19
C GLU A 405 -9.50 -0.83 32.67
N ALA A 406 -8.73 -1.70 32.02
CA ALA A 406 -9.22 -2.99 31.54
C ALA A 406 -9.70 -3.89 32.68
N GLU A 407 -8.98 -3.96 33.79
CA GLU A 407 -9.39 -4.74 34.96
C GLU A 407 -10.60 -4.11 35.68
N ALA A 408 -10.73 -2.77 35.67
CA ALA A 408 -11.94 -2.10 36.15
C ALA A 408 -13.16 -2.49 35.31
N VAL A 409 -13.08 -2.43 33.98
CA VAL A 409 -14.17 -2.83 33.08
C VAL A 409 -14.52 -4.33 33.25
N LYS A 410 -13.52 -5.20 33.34
CA LYS A 410 -13.78 -6.64 33.60
C LYS A 410 -14.55 -6.87 34.90
N LYS A 411 -14.19 -6.15 35.96
CA LYS A 411 -14.87 -6.22 37.23
C LYS A 411 -16.32 -5.69 37.16
N GLU A 412 -16.49 -4.51 36.56
CA GLU A 412 -17.79 -3.87 36.37
C GLU A 412 -18.75 -4.76 35.57
N MET A 413 -18.23 -5.33 34.49
CA MET A 413 -19.00 -6.19 33.61
C MET A 413 -19.02 -7.67 34.04
N ASN A 414 -18.36 -8.06 35.14
CA ASN A 414 -18.21 -9.44 35.58
C ASN A 414 -17.74 -10.37 34.46
N SER A 415 -16.57 -10.09 33.90
CA SER A 415 -15.98 -10.82 32.77
C SER A 415 -14.55 -11.24 33.08
N ASP A 416 -14.15 -12.39 32.55
CA ASP A 416 -12.80 -12.94 32.61
C ASP A 416 -12.07 -12.85 31.25
N ILE A 417 -12.57 -12.02 30.34
CA ILE A 417 -12.00 -11.83 28.99
C ILE A 417 -10.49 -11.57 29.07
N LYS A 418 -9.73 -12.23 28.19
CA LYS A 418 -8.29 -12.00 28.06
C LYS A 418 -8.04 -10.91 27.01
N TYR A 419 -6.99 -10.17 27.21
CA TYR A 419 -6.52 -9.16 26.26
C TYR A 419 -5.00 -9.20 26.19
N LYS A 420 -4.42 -8.57 25.17
CA LYS A 420 -2.97 -8.42 25.00
C LYS A 420 -2.61 -6.95 24.80
N ILE A 421 -1.46 -6.56 25.34
CA ILE A 421 -0.90 -5.23 25.15
C ILE A 421 0.45 -5.36 24.46
N GLY A 422 0.57 -4.71 23.31
CA GLY A 422 1.81 -4.67 22.53
C GLY A 422 2.11 -3.27 22.03
N THR A 423 3.07 -3.17 21.15
CA THR A 423 3.48 -1.87 20.62
C THR A 423 3.76 -1.92 19.12
N MET A 424 3.71 -0.75 18.50
CA MET A 424 4.22 -0.54 17.17
C MET A 424 5.72 -0.27 17.22
N ILE A 425 6.51 -1.04 16.47
CA ILE A 425 7.93 -0.78 16.26
C ILE A 425 8.06 0.05 14.99
N GLU A 426 8.20 1.35 15.17
CA GLU A 426 8.21 2.33 14.07
C GLU A 426 9.26 3.42 14.26
N ILE A 427 9.91 3.44 15.42
CA ILE A 427 11.06 4.32 15.71
C ILE A 427 12.34 3.49 15.63
N PRO A 428 13.39 3.91 14.92
CA PRO A 428 14.65 3.18 14.85
C PRO A 428 15.23 2.83 16.23
N ARG A 429 15.13 3.73 17.22
CA ARG A 429 15.54 3.46 18.61
C ARG A 429 14.78 2.27 19.21
N ALA A 430 13.49 2.13 18.94
CA ALA A 430 12.69 1.00 19.42
C ALA A 430 13.19 -0.33 18.83
N ALA A 431 13.52 -0.34 17.54
CA ALA A 431 14.11 -1.53 16.90
C ALA A 431 15.47 -1.89 17.50
N LEU A 432 16.31 -0.90 17.78
CA LEU A 432 17.62 -1.11 18.43
C LEU A 432 17.52 -1.68 19.84
N LEU A 433 16.47 -1.32 20.60
CA LEU A 433 16.25 -1.71 22.00
C LEU A 433 15.05 -2.67 22.15
N ALA A 434 14.73 -3.41 21.10
CA ALA A 434 13.57 -4.30 21.07
C ALA A 434 13.57 -5.38 22.17
N ASN A 435 14.76 -5.82 22.63
CA ASN A 435 14.89 -6.71 23.78
C ASN A 435 14.32 -6.11 25.07
N GLU A 436 14.55 -4.82 25.32
CA GLU A 436 14.03 -4.13 26.51
C GLU A 436 12.52 -3.89 26.39
N ILE A 437 12.04 -3.49 25.19
CA ILE A 437 10.62 -3.26 24.93
C ILE A 437 9.83 -4.56 25.03
N ALA A 438 10.39 -5.70 24.62
CA ALA A 438 9.77 -7.01 24.72
C ALA A 438 9.57 -7.51 26.17
N GLU A 439 10.22 -6.90 27.17
CA GLU A 439 9.92 -7.19 28.58
C GLU A 439 8.49 -6.75 28.93
N GLU A 440 7.98 -5.71 28.28
CA GLU A 440 6.64 -5.17 28.51
C GLU A 440 5.64 -5.59 27.42
N ALA A 441 6.02 -5.63 26.15
CA ALA A 441 5.15 -5.95 25.04
C ALA A 441 4.86 -7.45 24.90
N GLU A 442 3.61 -7.79 24.61
CA GLU A 442 3.17 -9.17 24.30
C GLU A 442 3.14 -9.44 22.78
N PHE A 443 3.24 -8.41 21.96
CA PHE A 443 3.41 -8.50 20.51
C PHE A 443 4.08 -7.24 19.96
N PHE A 444 4.72 -7.38 18.79
CA PHE A 444 5.22 -6.29 17.98
C PHE A 444 4.45 -6.19 16.66
N SER A 445 4.16 -4.97 16.24
CA SER A 445 3.68 -4.67 14.90
C SER A 445 4.60 -3.63 14.27
N PHE A 446 5.22 -3.95 13.14
CA PHE A 446 6.14 -3.03 12.47
C PHE A 446 5.35 -1.98 11.68
N GLY A 447 5.39 -0.73 12.14
CA GLY A 447 4.86 0.45 11.44
C GLY A 447 5.88 0.96 10.43
N THR A 448 6.00 0.26 9.31
CA THR A 448 7.10 0.48 8.37
C THR A 448 7.02 1.80 7.61
N ASN A 449 5.89 2.49 7.60
CA ASN A 449 5.81 3.84 7.04
C ASN A 449 6.68 4.80 7.85
N ASP A 450 6.44 4.92 9.16
CA ASP A 450 7.23 5.77 10.05
C ASP A 450 8.66 5.27 10.21
N LEU A 451 8.86 3.96 10.31
CA LEU A 451 10.21 3.38 10.38
C LEU A 451 11.04 3.74 9.14
N THR A 452 10.43 3.74 7.95
CA THR A 452 11.08 4.15 6.71
C THR A 452 11.41 5.64 6.73
N GLN A 453 10.44 6.50 7.05
CA GLN A 453 10.64 7.94 7.13
C GLN A 453 11.80 8.31 8.07
N MET A 454 11.82 7.73 9.26
CA MET A 454 12.85 8.03 10.26
C MET A 454 14.22 7.43 9.94
N THR A 455 14.25 6.32 9.20
CA THR A 455 15.51 5.69 8.77
C THR A 455 16.12 6.43 7.59
N PHE A 456 15.33 6.86 6.61
CA PHE A 456 15.79 7.67 5.49
C PHE A 456 15.98 9.15 5.84
N GLY A 457 15.32 9.63 6.90
CA GLY A 457 15.42 11.03 7.34
C GLY A 457 14.64 12.02 6.48
N PHE A 458 13.54 11.59 5.83
CA PHE A 458 12.64 12.47 5.10
C PHE A 458 11.17 12.08 5.30
N SER A 459 10.29 13.10 5.22
CA SER A 459 8.84 12.90 5.33
C SER A 459 8.28 12.29 4.05
N ARG A 460 7.35 11.34 4.20
CA ARG A 460 6.58 10.76 3.11
C ARG A 460 5.79 11.83 2.33
N ASP A 461 5.23 12.80 3.04
CA ASP A 461 4.37 13.83 2.47
C ASP A 461 5.18 14.86 1.67
N ASP A 462 6.43 15.13 2.08
CA ASP A 462 7.34 16.04 1.38
C ASP A 462 8.19 15.37 0.30
N ALA A 463 8.34 14.05 0.35
CA ALA A 463 9.25 13.30 -0.51
C ALA A 463 8.92 13.41 -2.01
N GLY A 464 7.65 13.61 -2.37
CA GLY A 464 7.21 13.82 -3.75
C GLY A 464 7.93 14.98 -4.46
N LYS A 465 8.42 15.97 -3.72
CA LYS A 465 9.13 17.14 -4.26
C LYS A 465 10.49 16.78 -4.90
N PHE A 466 11.11 15.65 -4.51
CA PHE A 466 12.44 15.28 -4.99
C PHE A 466 12.54 13.81 -5.46
N LEU A 467 11.69 12.89 -5.03
CA LEU A 467 11.77 11.47 -5.39
C LEU A 467 11.71 11.22 -6.89
N ASP A 468 10.92 11.99 -7.64
CA ASP A 468 10.89 11.91 -9.11
C ASP A 468 12.27 12.09 -9.76
N SER A 469 13.08 13.01 -9.21
CA SER A 469 14.43 13.22 -9.67
C SER A 469 15.36 12.05 -9.33
N TYR A 470 15.14 11.41 -8.18
CA TYR A 470 15.87 10.23 -7.74
C TYR A 470 15.57 9.02 -8.63
N TYR A 471 14.31 8.81 -9.05
CA TYR A 471 13.95 7.75 -10.00
C TYR A 471 14.54 8.00 -11.38
N LYS A 472 14.41 9.23 -11.91
CA LYS A 472 15.00 9.62 -13.19
C LYS A 472 16.53 9.47 -13.22
N SER A 473 17.18 9.72 -12.10
CA SER A 473 18.63 9.57 -11.93
C SER A 473 19.06 8.16 -11.53
N MET A 474 18.14 7.21 -11.44
CA MET A 474 18.39 5.82 -11.03
C MET A 474 19.08 5.68 -9.67
N ILE A 475 18.85 6.66 -8.75
CA ILE A 475 19.34 6.60 -7.37
C ILE A 475 18.49 5.62 -6.56
N TYR A 476 17.17 5.65 -6.74
CA TYR A 476 16.25 4.64 -6.24
C TYR A 476 15.60 3.89 -7.40
N GLU A 477 15.55 2.57 -7.28
CA GLU A 477 14.87 1.71 -8.26
C GLU A 477 13.35 1.67 -8.08
N SER A 478 12.89 1.94 -6.86
CA SER A 478 11.48 1.93 -6.48
C SER A 478 11.23 2.87 -5.31
N ASP A 479 9.97 3.26 -5.14
CA ASP A 479 9.52 4.04 -3.99
C ASP A 479 9.73 3.24 -2.68
N PRO A 480 10.53 3.77 -1.72
CA PRO A 480 10.79 3.11 -0.45
C PRO A 480 9.55 2.99 0.45
N PHE A 481 8.45 3.71 0.14
CA PHE A 481 7.17 3.58 0.82
C PHE A 481 6.26 2.52 0.19
N ALA A 482 6.45 2.19 -1.07
CA ALA A 482 5.70 1.15 -1.76
C ALA A 482 6.34 -0.23 -1.63
N ARG A 483 7.68 -0.29 -1.58
CA ARG A 483 8.47 -1.51 -1.44
C ARG A 483 9.49 -1.32 -0.33
N LEU A 484 9.51 -2.27 0.61
CA LEU A 484 10.40 -2.22 1.77
C LEU A 484 11.88 -2.16 1.35
N ASP A 485 12.59 -1.17 1.87
CA ASP A 485 14.05 -1.14 1.83
C ASP A 485 14.61 -2.26 2.70
N GLN A 486 14.99 -3.36 2.06
CA GLN A 486 15.50 -4.55 2.76
C GLN A 486 16.92 -4.36 3.31
N ASN A 487 17.67 -3.38 2.78
CA ASN A 487 19.07 -3.14 3.15
C ASN A 487 19.24 -2.25 4.38
N GLY A 488 18.38 -1.23 4.55
CA GLY A 488 18.39 -0.33 5.70
C GLY A 488 17.28 -0.68 6.68
N VAL A 489 16.03 -0.36 6.34
CA VAL A 489 14.86 -0.59 7.20
C VAL A 489 14.69 -2.07 7.55
N GLY A 490 14.95 -2.95 6.58
CA GLY A 490 14.88 -4.40 6.78
C GLY A 490 15.86 -4.92 7.82
N GLN A 491 17.05 -4.31 7.98
CA GLN A 491 17.97 -4.67 9.06
C GLN A 491 17.37 -4.37 10.43
N LEU A 492 16.70 -3.21 10.58
CA LEU A 492 16.03 -2.85 11.83
C LEU A 492 14.90 -3.82 12.17
N VAL A 493 14.11 -4.24 11.17
CA VAL A 493 13.05 -5.23 11.35
C VAL A 493 13.63 -6.56 11.83
N LYS A 494 14.64 -7.13 11.13
CA LYS A 494 15.30 -8.39 11.53
C LYS A 494 15.87 -8.31 12.94
N MET A 495 16.61 -7.24 13.23
CA MET A 495 17.21 -7.02 14.55
C MET A 495 16.14 -6.98 15.65
N ALA A 496 15.01 -6.30 15.41
CA ALA A 496 13.94 -6.21 16.39
C ALA A 496 13.25 -7.56 16.63
N VAL A 497 13.01 -8.35 15.58
CA VAL A 497 12.47 -9.72 15.69
C VAL A 497 13.41 -10.61 16.51
N GLU A 498 14.70 -10.65 16.15
CA GLU A 498 15.70 -11.46 16.84
C GLU A 498 15.84 -11.08 18.33
N LYS A 499 15.95 -9.78 18.62
CA LYS A 499 16.07 -9.27 19.99
C LYS A 499 14.78 -9.49 20.80
N GLY A 500 13.61 -9.27 20.17
CA GLY A 500 12.33 -9.50 20.81
C GLY A 500 12.14 -10.94 21.22
N HIS A 501 12.41 -11.90 20.32
CA HIS A 501 12.31 -13.32 20.60
C HIS A 501 13.34 -13.82 21.63
N LYS A 502 14.52 -13.19 21.73
CA LYS A 502 15.48 -13.52 22.80
C LYS A 502 14.92 -13.22 24.18
N THR A 503 14.14 -12.15 24.34
CA THR A 503 13.52 -11.78 25.61
C THR A 503 12.20 -12.53 25.83
N ARG A 504 11.38 -12.65 24.79
CA ARG A 504 10.07 -13.31 24.83
C ARG A 504 9.97 -14.24 23.61
N PRO A 505 10.29 -15.54 23.77
CA PRO A 505 10.29 -16.51 22.67
C PRO A 505 8.94 -16.62 21.92
N GLU A 506 7.83 -16.43 22.64
CA GLU A 506 6.48 -16.46 22.10
C GLU A 506 5.96 -15.10 21.57
N LEU A 507 6.83 -14.09 21.47
CA LEU A 507 6.48 -12.76 21.00
C LEU A 507 5.92 -12.83 19.58
N LYS A 508 4.69 -12.41 19.40
CA LYS A 508 4.08 -12.38 18.08
C LYS A 508 4.52 -11.12 17.32
N CYS A 509 5.08 -11.30 16.13
CA CYS A 509 5.58 -10.22 15.29
C CYS A 509 4.80 -10.12 13.98
N GLY A 510 4.30 -8.92 13.66
CA GLY A 510 3.63 -8.66 12.40
C GLY A 510 4.03 -7.33 11.78
N ILE A 511 3.61 -7.10 10.54
CA ILE A 511 3.82 -5.83 9.83
C ILE A 511 2.47 -5.23 9.45
N CYS A 512 2.31 -3.94 9.57
CA CYS A 512 1.06 -3.24 9.25
C CYS A 512 1.23 -1.99 8.37
N GLY A 513 2.46 -1.64 7.96
CA GLY A 513 2.71 -0.58 6.98
C GLY A 513 2.24 -0.98 5.56
N GLU A 514 2.31 -0.05 4.63
CA GLU A 514 1.93 -0.27 3.21
C GLU A 514 2.68 -1.46 2.57
N HIS A 515 3.86 -1.76 3.06
CA HIS A 515 4.70 -2.88 2.62
C HIS A 515 4.06 -4.26 2.85
N GLY A 516 3.10 -4.38 3.79
CA GLY A 516 2.38 -5.63 4.05
C GLY A 516 1.55 -6.16 2.87
N GLY A 517 1.34 -5.34 1.83
CA GLY A 517 0.67 -5.72 0.59
C GLY A 517 1.59 -5.90 -0.62
N ASP A 518 2.91 -5.69 -0.49
CA ASP A 518 3.87 -5.86 -1.60
C ASP A 518 4.50 -7.26 -1.57
N PRO A 519 4.43 -8.03 -2.66
CA PRO A 519 4.94 -9.41 -2.70
C PRO A 519 6.40 -9.57 -2.29
N SER A 520 7.30 -8.64 -2.70
CA SER A 520 8.72 -8.74 -2.34
C SER A 520 8.97 -8.44 -0.87
N SER A 521 8.19 -7.54 -0.29
CA SER A 521 8.21 -7.23 1.13
C SER A 521 7.63 -8.37 1.97
N ILE A 522 6.60 -9.06 1.47
CA ILE A 522 6.01 -10.26 2.10
C ILE A 522 7.03 -11.41 2.12
N GLU A 523 7.76 -11.63 1.03
CA GLU A 523 8.85 -12.61 0.99
C GLU A 523 9.93 -12.30 2.02
N PHE A 524 10.30 -11.01 2.16
CA PHE A 524 11.21 -10.56 3.20
C PHE A 524 10.65 -10.85 4.60
N CYS A 525 9.37 -10.54 4.87
CA CYS A 525 8.73 -10.81 6.16
C CYS A 525 8.76 -12.30 6.51
N HIS A 526 8.50 -13.17 5.53
CA HIS A 526 8.61 -14.62 5.70
C HIS A 526 10.04 -15.04 6.11
N LYS A 527 11.07 -14.52 5.41
CA LYS A 527 12.49 -14.80 5.71
C LYS A 527 12.93 -14.21 7.05
N ALA A 528 12.36 -13.10 7.46
CA ALA A 528 12.66 -12.44 8.73
C ALA A 528 11.96 -13.11 9.93
N GLY A 529 11.08 -14.10 9.70
CA GLY A 529 10.41 -14.85 10.75
C GLY A 529 9.22 -14.11 11.39
N LEU A 530 8.53 -13.26 10.65
CA LEU A 530 7.29 -12.66 11.10
C LEU A 530 6.15 -13.70 11.11
N ASP A 531 5.16 -13.47 11.97
CA ASP A 531 3.97 -14.35 12.09
C ASP A 531 2.88 -13.98 11.10
N TYR A 532 2.71 -12.68 10.80
CA TYR A 532 1.69 -12.22 9.89
C TYR A 532 2.08 -10.93 9.15
N VAL A 533 1.42 -10.71 8.03
CA VAL A 533 1.40 -9.42 7.33
C VAL A 533 0.00 -8.84 7.37
N SER A 534 -0.12 -7.50 7.35
CA SER A 534 -1.40 -6.80 7.33
C SER A 534 -1.39 -5.74 6.23
N CYS A 535 -2.45 -5.71 5.43
CA CYS A 535 -2.56 -4.84 4.26
C CYS A 535 -3.99 -4.33 4.06
N SER A 536 -4.20 -3.42 3.13
CA SER A 536 -5.55 -2.97 2.77
C SER A 536 -6.43 -4.14 2.28
N PRO A 537 -7.77 -4.08 2.43
CA PRO A 537 -8.67 -5.20 2.12
C PRO A 537 -8.47 -5.80 0.73
N PHE A 538 -8.35 -4.98 -0.29
CA PHE A 538 -8.18 -5.45 -1.68
C PHE A 538 -6.81 -6.10 -1.96
N ARG A 539 -5.83 -5.89 -1.09
CA ARG A 539 -4.52 -6.56 -1.19
C ARG A 539 -4.44 -7.91 -0.49
N VAL A 540 -5.45 -8.28 0.29
CA VAL A 540 -5.48 -9.56 1.02
C VAL A 540 -5.26 -10.77 0.10
N PRO A 541 -5.91 -10.91 -1.07
CA PRO A 541 -5.66 -12.04 -1.96
C PRO A 541 -4.22 -12.06 -2.52
N ILE A 542 -3.68 -10.88 -2.84
CA ILE A 542 -2.28 -10.74 -3.30
C ILE A 542 -1.32 -11.21 -2.21
N ALA A 543 -1.57 -10.76 -0.97
CA ALA A 543 -0.75 -11.12 0.18
C ALA A 543 -0.81 -12.63 0.50
N ARG A 544 -2.00 -13.25 0.38
CA ARG A 544 -2.17 -14.71 0.55
C ARG A 544 -1.35 -15.50 -0.47
N LEU A 545 -1.42 -15.11 -1.75
CA LEU A 545 -0.65 -15.75 -2.80
C LEU A 545 0.86 -15.52 -2.63
N ALA A 546 1.28 -14.29 -2.33
CA ALA A 546 2.68 -13.97 -2.13
C ALA A 546 3.27 -14.68 -0.90
N ALA A 547 2.50 -14.82 0.19
CA ALA A 547 2.89 -15.58 1.37
C ALA A 547 3.09 -17.08 1.07
N ALA A 548 2.23 -17.67 0.23
CA ALA A 548 2.38 -19.04 -0.23
C ALA A 548 3.62 -19.21 -1.11
N GLN A 549 3.84 -18.30 -2.05
CA GLN A 549 5.03 -18.31 -2.91
C GLN A 549 6.31 -18.15 -2.09
N ALA A 550 6.31 -17.29 -1.07
CA ALA A 550 7.44 -17.13 -0.16
C ALA A 550 7.76 -18.42 0.59
N ALA A 551 6.73 -19.12 1.09
CA ALA A 551 6.89 -20.38 1.80
C ALA A 551 7.38 -21.52 0.88
N LEU A 552 6.88 -21.61 -0.35
CA LEU A 552 7.29 -22.60 -1.34
C LEU A 552 8.72 -22.36 -1.84
N SER A 553 9.12 -21.09 -1.99
CA SER A 553 10.49 -20.72 -2.39
C SER A 553 11.53 -20.88 -1.30
N ASN A 554 11.10 -20.86 -0.01
CA ASN A 554 11.99 -20.87 1.14
C ASN A 554 11.46 -21.85 2.21
N PRO A 555 11.47 -23.16 1.97
CA PRO A 555 10.84 -24.15 2.86
C PRO A 555 11.50 -24.23 4.24
N ASP A 556 12.79 -23.91 4.37
CA ASP A 556 13.57 -24.04 5.61
C ASP A 556 13.58 -22.82 6.53
N SER A 557 12.96 -21.70 6.13
CA SER A 557 12.97 -20.46 6.92
C SER A 557 12.11 -20.50 8.21
N SER A 558 11.51 -21.65 8.56
CA SER A 558 10.61 -21.81 9.73
C SER A 558 11.22 -22.55 10.91
N LYS A 559 12.53 -22.80 10.91
CA LYS A 559 13.24 -23.39 12.05
C LYS A 559 14.40 -22.49 12.48
N SER A 560 14.10 -21.40 13.19
CA SER A 560 15.03 -20.99 14.25
C SER A 560 14.78 -21.98 15.39
N ASP A 561 15.58 -23.03 15.45
CA ASP A 561 15.64 -23.89 16.62
C ASP A 561 15.90 -23.01 17.85
N SER A 562 14.89 -22.89 18.71
CA SER A 562 15.06 -22.51 20.10
C SER A 562 15.67 -23.72 20.85
N GLY A 563 16.93 -23.92 20.64
CA GLY A 563 17.70 -25.00 21.27
C GLY A 563 19.17 -24.60 21.36
N ALA A 564 19.56 -24.26 22.56
CA ALA A 564 20.92 -24.05 23.09
C ALA A 564 22.09 -24.47 22.21
N GLY A 565 23.00 -23.52 21.96
CA GLY A 565 24.43 -23.68 22.02
C GLY A 565 25.06 -24.82 21.22
N ALA A 566 25.38 -24.56 19.96
CA ALA A 566 26.60 -25.00 19.33
C ALA A 566 26.92 -23.97 18.26
N ALA A 567 27.90 -23.12 18.49
CA ALA A 567 28.58 -22.41 17.44
C ALA A 567 29.14 -23.47 16.50
N ALA A 568 28.43 -23.76 15.43
CA ALA A 568 29.01 -24.45 14.30
C ALA A 568 30.06 -23.49 13.73
N ASP A 569 31.32 -23.85 13.86
CA ASP A 569 32.42 -23.23 13.13
C ASP A 569 32.06 -23.26 11.65
N ILE A 570 31.57 -22.12 11.18
CA ILE A 570 31.37 -21.90 9.75
C ILE A 570 32.78 -21.82 9.18
N ASP A 571 33.18 -22.87 8.46
CA ASP A 571 34.47 -22.92 7.80
C ASP A 571 34.54 -21.80 6.75
N MET A 572 35.09 -20.68 7.19
CA MET A 572 35.30 -19.49 6.34
C MET A 572 36.21 -19.78 5.15
N GLU A 573 36.96 -20.87 5.19
CA GLU A 573 37.80 -21.35 4.08
C GLU A 573 36.95 -22.00 2.99
N GLU A 574 35.89 -22.76 3.33
CA GLU A 574 34.97 -23.36 2.34
C GLU A 574 34.12 -22.31 1.61
N ILE A 575 33.71 -21.26 2.34
CA ILE A 575 32.99 -20.12 1.73
C ILE A 575 33.92 -19.32 0.81
N LYS A 576 35.19 -19.10 1.22
CA LYS A 576 36.18 -18.44 0.37
C LYS A 576 36.50 -19.25 -0.89
N GLU A 577 36.59 -20.57 -0.77
CA GLU A 577 36.83 -21.44 -1.93
C GLU A 577 35.64 -21.46 -2.90
N LYS A 578 34.41 -21.54 -2.39
CA LYS A 578 33.17 -21.44 -3.23
C LYS A 578 33.06 -20.09 -3.90
N ALA A 579 33.35 -18.99 -3.21
CA ALA A 579 33.35 -17.63 -3.79
C ALA A 579 34.47 -17.47 -4.84
N LYS A 580 35.65 -18.05 -4.60
CA LYS A 580 36.76 -18.01 -5.58
C LYS A 580 36.47 -18.83 -6.83
N LYS A 581 35.75 -19.96 -6.68
CA LYS A 581 35.29 -20.79 -7.80
C LYS A 581 34.24 -20.04 -8.66
N ALA A 582 33.27 -19.44 -8.03
CA ALA A 582 32.24 -18.63 -8.69
C ALA A 582 32.85 -17.41 -9.39
N ALA A 583 33.80 -16.72 -8.77
CA ALA A 583 34.52 -15.59 -9.39
C ALA A 583 35.37 -16.02 -10.59
N ASN A 584 35.97 -17.20 -10.54
CA ASN A 584 36.75 -17.75 -11.68
C ASN A 584 35.85 -18.17 -12.85
N GLU A 585 34.64 -18.71 -12.57
CA GLU A 585 33.65 -19.01 -13.62
C GLU A 585 33.10 -17.74 -14.26
N ALA A 586 32.75 -16.74 -13.46
CA ALA A 586 32.32 -15.43 -13.98
C ALA A 586 33.40 -14.75 -14.83
N ALA A 587 34.68 -14.85 -14.41
CA ALA A 587 35.80 -14.34 -15.20
C ALA A 587 36.03 -15.11 -16.51
N LYS A 588 35.73 -16.40 -16.57
CA LYS A 588 35.75 -17.19 -17.80
C LYS A 588 34.65 -16.74 -18.79
N VAL A 589 33.43 -16.64 -18.29
CA VAL A 589 32.29 -16.16 -19.10
C VAL A 589 32.53 -14.72 -19.60
N GLY A 590 33.04 -13.84 -18.74
CA GLY A 590 33.39 -12.46 -19.14
C GLY A 590 34.46 -12.41 -20.24
N LYS A 591 35.46 -13.31 -20.22
CA LYS A 591 36.48 -13.41 -21.28
C LYS A 591 35.91 -13.97 -22.61
N GLU A 592 34.96 -14.88 -22.54
CA GLU A 592 34.27 -15.40 -23.74
C GLU A 592 33.38 -14.33 -24.38
N VAL A 593 32.59 -13.61 -23.57
CA VAL A 593 31.75 -12.49 -24.06
C VAL A 593 32.61 -11.39 -24.67
N ALA A 594 33.74 -11.03 -24.06
CA ALA A 594 34.66 -10.04 -24.60
C ALA A 594 35.32 -10.50 -25.92
N ARG A 595 35.62 -11.80 -26.05
CA ARG A 595 36.16 -12.37 -27.33
C ARG A 595 35.12 -12.33 -28.44
N GLU A 596 33.88 -12.68 -28.13
CA GLU A 596 32.79 -12.66 -29.11
C GLU A 596 32.41 -11.23 -29.54
N ALA A 597 32.35 -10.29 -28.60
CA ALA A 597 32.16 -8.88 -28.89
C ALA A 597 33.29 -8.32 -29.80
N SER A 598 34.56 -8.74 -29.56
CA SER A 598 35.70 -8.36 -30.39
C SER A 598 35.66 -9.00 -31.78
N ARG A 599 35.07 -10.19 -31.92
CA ARG A 599 34.83 -10.88 -33.20
C ARG A 599 33.80 -10.12 -34.02
N ILE A 600 32.64 -9.82 -33.39
CA ILE A 600 31.54 -9.07 -34.02
C ILE A 600 32.02 -7.67 -34.46
N GLY A 601 32.78 -6.97 -33.62
CA GLY A 601 33.33 -5.67 -33.95
C GLY A 601 34.30 -5.70 -35.15
N ARG A 602 35.09 -6.77 -35.29
CA ARG A 602 35.97 -6.97 -36.47
C ARG A 602 35.19 -7.28 -37.74
N GLU A 603 34.12 -8.06 -37.67
CA GLU A 603 33.24 -8.34 -38.81
C GLU A 603 32.49 -7.06 -39.25
N ALA A 604 31.94 -6.30 -38.32
CA ALA A 604 31.28 -5.03 -38.61
C ALA A 604 32.25 -4.02 -39.25
N ALA A 605 33.50 -3.97 -38.80
CA ALA A 605 34.53 -3.12 -39.40
C ALA A 605 34.94 -3.57 -40.83
N LYS A 606 34.90 -4.88 -41.13
CA LYS A 606 35.09 -5.41 -42.48
C LYS A 606 33.94 -5.01 -43.41
N VAL A 607 32.71 -5.20 -42.95
CA VAL A 607 31.51 -4.81 -43.73
C VAL A 607 31.50 -3.29 -43.97
N GLY A 608 31.81 -2.49 -42.96
CA GLY A 608 31.91 -1.03 -43.10
C GLY A 608 32.98 -0.59 -44.11
N LYS A 609 34.15 -1.28 -44.20
CA LYS A 609 35.19 -1.04 -45.22
C LYS A 609 34.73 -1.43 -46.64
N GLU A 610 33.98 -2.52 -46.78
CA GLU A 610 33.44 -2.91 -48.09
C GLU A 610 32.35 -1.93 -48.57
N VAL A 611 31.44 -1.52 -47.68
CA VAL A 611 30.42 -0.51 -48.00
C VAL A 611 31.07 0.83 -48.39
N ALA A 612 32.12 1.26 -47.68
CA ALA A 612 32.86 2.48 -48.02
C ALA A 612 33.57 2.36 -49.37
N LYS A 613 34.17 1.18 -49.71
CA LYS A 613 34.75 0.95 -51.03
C LYS A 613 33.72 0.98 -52.14
N ALA A 614 32.54 0.36 -51.93
CA ALA A 614 31.45 0.39 -52.90
C ALA A 614 30.90 1.81 -53.12
N GLY A 615 30.73 2.58 -52.05
CA GLY A 615 30.32 3.99 -52.12
C GLY A 615 31.29 4.86 -52.88
N VAL A 616 32.62 4.72 -52.67
CA VAL A 616 33.66 5.44 -53.42
C VAL A 616 33.70 5.03 -54.88
N ALA A 617 33.48 3.76 -55.20
CA ALA A 617 33.39 3.26 -56.58
C ALA A 617 32.15 3.84 -57.30
N GLY A 618 30.99 3.87 -56.63
CA GLY A 618 29.78 4.49 -57.18
C GLY A 618 29.93 6.00 -57.46
N ILE A 619 30.56 6.73 -56.56
CA ILE A 619 30.84 8.17 -56.75
C ILE A 619 31.80 8.38 -57.91
N LYS A 620 32.86 7.56 -58.08
CA LYS A 620 33.77 7.65 -59.20
C LYS A 620 33.08 7.34 -60.55
N ALA A 621 32.19 6.36 -60.57
CA ALA A 621 31.41 6.03 -61.79
C ALA A 621 30.44 7.19 -62.14
N GLY A 622 29.69 7.75 -61.15
CA GLY A 622 28.81 8.87 -61.40
C GLY A 622 29.51 10.14 -61.85
N VAL A 623 30.72 10.43 -61.32
CA VAL A 623 31.54 11.57 -61.77
C VAL A 623 32.07 11.34 -63.19
N ALA A 624 32.43 10.10 -63.60
CA ALA A 624 32.84 9.76 -64.92
C ALA A 624 31.69 9.93 -65.94
N GLU A 625 30.49 9.49 -65.59
CA GLU A 625 29.29 9.65 -66.41
C GLU A 625 28.88 11.12 -66.58
N ALA A 626 28.90 11.90 -65.47
CA ALA A 626 28.64 13.34 -65.51
C ALA A 626 29.66 14.10 -66.37
N ARG A 627 30.96 13.69 -66.34
CA ARG A 627 32.01 14.23 -67.20
C ARG A 627 31.81 13.91 -68.65
N LYS A 628 31.36 12.70 -68.98
CA LYS A 628 31.05 12.26 -70.35
C LYS A 628 29.86 13.05 -70.90
N ALA A 629 28.78 13.18 -70.16
CA ALA A 629 27.62 13.99 -70.53
C ALA A 629 27.92 15.47 -70.66
N TYR A 630 28.87 16.06 -69.87
CA TYR A 630 29.33 17.43 -70.01
C TYR A 630 30.15 17.65 -71.27
N ASN A 631 31.01 16.70 -71.68
CA ASN A 631 31.80 16.78 -72.88
C ASN A 631 30.97 16.60 -74.16
N GLU A 632 30.00 15.70 -74.17
CA GLU A 632 29.05 15.50 -75.28
C GLU A 632 28.17 16.73 -75.54
N ASN A 633 27.80 17.48 -74.47
CA ASN A 633 27.08 18.74 -74.60
C ASN A 633 27.96 19.93 -75.08
N LYS A 634 29.31 19.80 -75.12
CA LYS A 634 30.25 20.82 -75.56
C LYS A 634 30.58 20.68 -77.03
N GLU A 635 30.36 19.50 -77.63
CA GLU A 635 30.57 19.28 -79.07
C GLU A 635 29.30 19.58 -79.90
N THR A 636 28.18 19.92 -79.24
CA THR A 636 26.92 20.29 -79.91
C THR A 636 26.54 21.75 -79.83
N LYS A 637 27.53 22.64 -79.50
CA LYS A 637 27.36 24.11 -79.62
C LYS A 637 28.39 24.74 -80.52
#